data_bfd4ab7291cb73c64bc113b0832efd82
#
_entry.id   bfd4ab7291cb73c64bc113b0832efd82
#
_cell.length_a   1.000
_cell.length_b   1.000
_cell.length_c   1.000
_cell.angle_alpha   90.00
_cell.angle_beta   90.00
_cell.angle_gamma   90.00
#
_symmetry.space_group_name_H-M   'P 1'
#
loop_
_entity.id
_entity.type
_entity.pdbx_description
1 polymer ?
#
loop_
_entity_poly.entity_id
_entity_poly.type
_entity_poly.pdbx_seq_one_letter_code
_entity_poly.pdbx_strand_id
1 'polypeptide(L)'
;MFVPFLTLLLLMGTVSHVAGQDGAPVDRVTLRAVAVREPIRIDGRLDEPFYASTPPNTKLIQTEPRAGQPFSEKTEFWVGFDERNVYVAWRCWESAPDRIVGTELRRDSNLIVTANDNVAFAFDAFHDRRNSVMFIVGPDGGRVDGQVVSERQYSADWNPIWEVKTSRFDGGWIVESAIPFRSLRYQPGSNRPWGFMARLMSRWKNEIGYLAPVPNGSAISAIMWASFYADLEGIEAPPAGRNIEVKPYVTGSLTTDRVSASPRANDPDANGGVDVKYGIRQNLTADFTYNTDFAQVEADEQQVNLTRFSLFFPEKREFFLENQGLFAFGGSGGVGGGGAGGADVPTLFYSRRIGLDDGVAIPIVGGGRLNGRVGAFELGAIQIRTAEGPIERLRPTDFSILRLKRDFLGKSSLGAVATRRSEVPGRRSPGLTYGADARFAFGKNLTANAYWAATDTPGLLRDQASVRTQLDYTADRYGLQVERLSVGANFNPETGFARRRDMEKSFLSLRFSPRPKQGLVRKYSLSSAVNYVENRRGRLETRQVDGDFSIEFQNGDKVLVGGTSQYEFLPRPFRIAQDVTLASAGYPFRFLRTGFDFSQRRRVFGQVRVDRGEFYSGTQTTVAVRAARFAVSSLLSIEPTASVNKVELAEGRFTTTLVGSRITYTMTPWMFTSALIQYNSSTASLASNVRFRWEYLPGSELFVVYNDQRSTLTDGFFPGLANRSVIVKFNRFVRF
;
A
#
# COMPACT_ATOMS: atom_id res chain seq x y z
N MET A 1 0.22 -13.79 34.25
CA MET A 1 -0.13 -13.36 32.89
C MET A 1 -0.43 -11.85 32.76
N PHE A 2 -0.41 -11.08 33.83
CA PHE A 2 -0.61 -9.62 33.85
C PHE A 2 0.68 -8.78 34.02
N VAL A 3 1.82 -9.42 34.14
CA VAL A 3 3.10 -8.77 34.48
C VAL A 3 3.67 -7.88 33.36
N PRO A 4 3.61 -8.21 32.04
CA PRO A 4 4.22 -7.33 31.02
C PRO A 4 3.44 -6.03 30.77
N PHE A 5 2.14 -5.99 31.06
CA PHE A 5 1.34 -4.76 30.92
C PHE A 5 1.59 -3.79 32.08
N LEU A 6 1.81 -4.32 33.29
CA LEU A 6 2.12 -3.53 34.48
C LEU A 6 3.55 -2.96 34.41
N THR A 7 4.50 -3.69 33.84
CA THR A 7 5.89 -3.22 33.69
C THR A 7 6.00 -2.07 32.68
N LEU A 8 5.18 -2.06 31.63
CA LEU A 8 5.11 -0.96 30.68
C LEU A 8 4.45 0.28 31.31
N LEU A 9 3.46 0.10 32.17
CA LEU A 9 2.82 1.18 32.95
C LEU A 9 3.75 1.75 34.04
N LEU A 10 4.58 0.93 34.68
CA LEU A 10 5.55 1.36 35.68
C LEU A 10 6.76 2.10 35.05
N LEU A 11 7.20 1.71 33.86
CA LEU A 11 8.19 2.49 33.09
C LEU A 11 7.63 3.85 32.64
N MET A 12 6.30 4.00 32.46
CA MET A 12 5.67 5.28 32.15
C MET A 12 5.60 6.22 33.37
N GLY A 13 5.56 5.70 34.57
CA GLY A 13 5.53 6.52 35.81
C GLY A 13 6.84 7.28 36.07
N THR A 14 7.95 6.82 35.53
CA THR A 14 9.28 7.46 35.69
C THR A 14 9.65 8.43 34.57
N VAL A 15 8.92 8.43 33.46
CA VAL A 15 9.16 9.32 32.32
C VAL A 15 8.40 10.66 32.44
N SER A 16 7.55 10.82 33.44
CA SER A 16 6.74 12.03 33.65
C SER A 16 7.55 13.31 33.96
N HIS A 17 8.85 13.24 34.11
CA HIS A 17 9.69 14.40 34.39
C HIS A 17 10.55 14.88 33.20
N VAL A 18 10.42 14.28 32.00
CA VAL A 18 11.10 14.76 30.78
C VAL A 18 10.14 15.44 29.77
N ALA A 19 8.87 15.49 30.09
CA ALA A 19 7.83 16.10 29.24
C ALA A 19 7.71 17.63 29.38
N GLY A 20 8.73 18.32 29.86
CA GLY A 20 8.71 19.75 30.12
C GLY A 20 9.70 20.56 29.25
N GLN A 21 9.76 20.28 27.96
CA GLN A 21 10.20 21.27 26.98
C GLN A 21 9.17 21.29 25.85
N ASP A 22 8.04 21.95 26.10
CA ASP A 22 7.26 22.56 25.04
C ASP A 22 8.18 23.54 24.35
N GLY A 23 8.72 23.12 23.22
CA GLY A 23 9.45 23.99 22.33
C GLY A 23 8.55 25.18 21.98
N ALA A 24 9.13 26.38 21.99
CA ALA A 24 8.51 27.61 21.51
C ALA A 24 7.67 27.31 20.25
N PRO A 25 6.52 27.97 20.06
CA PRO A 25 5.68 27.74 18.88
C PRO A 25 6.58 27.88 17.67
N VAL A 26 6.80 26.77 16.97
CA VAL A 26 7.49 26.82 15.67
C VAL A 26 6.63 27.73 14.83
N ASP A 27 7.17 28.88 14.41
CA ASP A 27 6.52 29.79 13.47
C ASP A 27 6.10 28.95 12.26
N ARG A 28 4.83 28.60 12.21
CA ARG A 28 4.29 27.78 11.12
C ARG A 28 4.14 28.67 9.90
N VAL A 29 4.47 28.11 8.77
CA VAL A 29 4.19 28.77 7.51
C VAL A 29 2.68 28.93 7.39
N THR A 30 2.22 30.15 7.16
CA THR A 30 0.82 30.47 6.91
C THR A 30 0.66 30.92 5.47
N LEU A 31 -0.37 30.42 4.81
CA LEU A 31 -0.80 30.74 3.46
C LEU A 31 -2.23 31.24 3.51
N ARG A 32 -2.57 32.06 2.54
CA ARG A 32 -3.95 32.52 2.36
C ARG A 32 -4.50 32.02 1.03
N ALA A 33 -5.62 31.32 1.07
CA ALA A 33 -6.42 31.04 -0.12
C ALA A 33 -7.17 32.30 -0.55
N VAL A 34 -7.28 32.52 -1.85
CA VAL A 34 -7.89 33.72 -2.41
C VAL A 34 -9.20 33.34 -3.12
N ALA A 35 -10.26 34.10 -2.85
CA ALA A 35 -11.56 33.90 -3.50
C ALA A 35 -11.46 34.18 -5.00
N VAL A 36 -11.88 33.23 -5.80
CA VAL A 36 -11.96 33.34 -7.26
C VAL A 36 -13.31 33.96 -7.63
N ARG A 37 -13.28 35.10 -8.28
CA ARG A 37 -14.50 35.86 -8.63
C ARG A 37 -15.04 35.51 -10.01
N GLU A 38 -14.16 35.14 -10.93
CA GLU A 38 -14.49 34.73 -12.28
C GLU A 38 -14.18 33.23 -12.47
N PRO A 39 -14.99 32.47 -13.18
CA PRO A 39 -14.78 31.04 -13.37
C PRO A 39 -13.41 30.75 -14.00
N ILE A 40 -12.63 29.88 -13.39
CA ILE A 40 -11.39 29.35 -13.96
C ILE A 40 -11.75 28.17 -14.87
N ARG A 41 -11.24 28.19 -16.09
CA ARG A 41 -11.35 27.09 -17.03
C ARG A 41 -10.10 26.22 -16.93
N ILE A 42 -10.26 25.00 -16.52
CA ILE A 42 -9.15 24.05 -16.39
C ILE A 42 -8.71 23.57 -17.77
N ASP A 43 -7.81 24.31 -18.40
CA ASP A 43 -7.26 23.98 -19.73
C ASP A 43 -5.72 23.85 -19.75
N GLY A 44 -5.07 24.11 -18.61
CA GLY A 44 -3.63 24.03 -18.44
C GLY A 44 -2.90 25.35 -18.81
N ARG A 45 -3.63 26.45 -18.88
CA ARG A 45 -3.09 27.80 -19.07
C ARG A 45 -3.37 28.61 -17.82
N LEU A 46 -2.50 29.55 -17.52
CA LEU A 46 -2.69 30.46 -16.38
C LEU A 46 -2.87 31.89 -16.91
N ASP A 47 -3.90 32.06 -17.74
CA ASP A 47 -4.22 33.33 -18.42
C ASP A 47 -5.48 34.02 -17.87
N GLU A 48 -6.19 33.39 -16.91
CA GLU A 48 -7.32 34.03 -16.24
C GLU A 48 -6.89 35.20 -15.36
N PRO A 49 -7.75 36.21 -15.17
CA PRO A 49 -7.48 37.39 -14.35
C PRO A 49 -7.04 37.07 -12.92
N PHE A 50 -7.49 35.92 -12.38
CA PHE A 50 -7.09 35.44 -11.06
C PHE A 50 -5.58 35.31 -10.92
N TYR A 51 -4.90 34.68 -11.88
CA TYR A 51 -3.45 34.43 -11.83
C TYR A 51 -2.63 35.70 -12.03
N ALA A 52 -3.16 36.66 -12.79
CA ALA A 52 -2.51 37.94 -12.99
C ALA A 52 -2.61 38.87 -11.77
N SER A 53 -3.76 38.79 -11.06
CA SER A 53 -4.04 39.71 -9.91
C SER A 53 -3.60 39.14 -8.57
N THR A 54 -3.37 37.83 -8.47
CA THR A 54 -3.01 37.16 -7.22
C THR A 54 -1.50 36.86 -7.19
N PRO A 55 -0.75 37.34 -6.21
CA PRO A 55 0.66 37.00 -6.07
C PRO A 55 0.85 35.49 -5.84
N PRO A 56 1.76 34.85 -6.57
CA PRO A 56 2.06 33.44 -6.35
C PRO A 56 2.83 33.19 -5.06
N ASN A 57 2.69 31.98 -4.52
CA ASN A 57 3.61 31.47 -3.53
C ASN A 57 4.84 30.91 -4.25
N THR A 58 6.05 31.28 -3.79
CA THR A 58 7.31 30.96 -4.48
C THR A 58 8.30 30.19 -3.60
N LYS A 59 8.01 30.03 -2.31
CA LYS A 59 8.97 29.49 -1.34
C LYS A 59 8.82 28.00 -1.20
N LEU A 60 9.78 27.24 -1.71
CA LEU A 60 9.97 25.82 -1.41
C LEU A 60 11.37 25.63 -0.81
N ILE A 61 11.46 24.75 0.19
CA ILE A 61 12.69 24.43 0.91
C ILE A 61 13.08 22.99 0.59
N GLN A 62 14.31 22.79 0.15
CA GLN A 62 14.84 21.46 -0.13
C GLN A 62 14.85 20.58 1.12
N THR A 63 14.39 19.36 0.95
CA THR A 63 14.61 18.25 1.89
C THR A 63 15.75 17.38 1.39
N GLU A 64 15.89 17.26 0.08
CA GLU A 64 16.96 16.56 -0.63
C GLU A 64 17.34 17.34 -1.88
N PRO A 65 18.61 17.36 -2.31
CA PRO A 65 19.80 16.81 -1.63
C PRO A 65 20.35 17.69 -0.52
N ARG A 66 20.03 18.99 -0.50
CA ARG A 66 20.60 20.00 0.42
C ARG A 66 19.52 20.54 1.34
N ALA A 67 19.23 19.76 2.39
CA ALA A 67 18.19 20.11 3.35
C ALA A 67 18.32 21.54 3.90
N GLY A 68 17.19 22.26 3.91
CA GLY A 68 17.12 23.65 4.41
C GLY A 68 17.51 24.73 3.40
N GLN A 69 18.04 24.38 2.21
CA GLN A 69 18.32 25.34 1.14
C GLN A 69 17.05 25.63 0.33
N PRO A 70 16.95 26.79 -0.32
CA PRO A 70 15.89 27.06 -1.28
C PRO A 70 15.87 26.02 -2.41
N PHE A 71 14.69 25.74 -2.98
CA PHE A 71 14.57 24.91 -4.18
C PHE A 71 15.31 25.59 -5.35
N SER A 72 16.03 24.79 -6.16
CA SER A 72 16.96 25.34 -7.15
C SER A 72 16.28 25.93 -8.38
N GLU A 73 15.04 25.55 -8.66
CA GLU A 73 14.26 26.05 -9.79
C GLU A 73 13.17 27.00 -9.31
N LYS A 74 12.93 28.05 -10.10
CA LYS A 74 11.84 28.99 -9.83
C LYS A 74 10.51 28.21 -9.91
N THR A 75 9.68 28.41 -8.89
CA THR A 75 8.38 27.75 -8.80
C THR A 75 7.37 28.73 -8.29
N GLU A 76 6.22 28.75 -8.90
CA GLU A 76 5.06 29.55 -8.50
C GLU A 76 3.86 28.64 -8.33
N PHE A 77 3.09 28.84 -7.25
CA PHE A 77 1.81 28.15 -7.08
C PHE A 77 0.78 29.06 -6.44
N TRP A 78 -0.48 28.79 -6.74
CA TRP A 78 -1.65 29.51 -6.26
C TRP A 78 -2.62 28.55 -5.58
N VAL A 79 -3.31 29.05 -4.57
CA VAL A 79 -4.45 28.36 -3.93
C VAL A 79 -5.63 29.33 -3.94
N GLY A 80 -6.67 28.95 -4.68
CA GLY A 80 -7.91 29.72 -4.79
C GLY A 80 -9.12 28.87 -4.41
N PHE A 81 -10.27 29.51 -4.25
CA PHE A 81 -11.54 28.82 -4.03
C PHE A 81 -12.73 29.65 -4.56
N ASP A 82 -13.78 28.98 -4.93
CA ASP A 82 -15.10 29.54 -5.18
C ASP A 82 -16.16 28.81 -4.35
N GLU A 83 -17.43 28.94 -4.66
CA GLU A 83 -18.53 28.24 -3.97
C GLU A 83 -18.54 26.71 -4.22
N ARG A 84 -17.82 26.21 -5.22
CA ARG A 84 -17.89 24.82 -5.68
C ARG A 84 -16.57 24.08 -5.53
N ASN A 85 -15.45 24.77 -5.76
CA ASN A 85 -14.14 24.18 -5.92
C ASN A 85 -13.07 24.84 -5.07
N VAL A 86 -12.05 24.05 -4.74
CA VAL A 86 -10.71 24.55 -4.37
C VAL A 86 -9.83 24.39 -5.60
N TYR A 87 -9.11 25.45 -5.97
CA TYR A 87 -8.20 25.49 -7.10
C TYR A 87 -6.76 25.46 -6.61
N VAL A 88 -5.93 24.63 -7.25
CA VAL A 88 -4.48 24.63 -7.03
C VAL A 88 -3.80 24.65 -8.40
N ALA A 89 -3.02 25.67 -8.64
CA ALA A 89 -2.28 25.84 -9.89
C ALA A 89 -0.79 25.99 -9.63
N TRP A 90 0.02 25.52 -10.58
CA TRP A 90 1.48 25.57 -10.51
C TRP A 90 2.07 26.02 -11.83
N ARG A 91 3.12 26.82 -11.74
CA ARG A 91 4.05 27.13 -12.83
C ARG A 91 5.46 26.79 -12.37
N CYS A 92 6.01 25.72 -12.96
CA CYS A 92 7.31 25.17 -12.62
C CYS A 92 8.30 25.51 -13.73
N TRP A 93 9.26 26.39 -13.47
CA TRP A 93 10.37 26.63 -14.38
C TRP A 93 11.39 25.50 -14.25
N GLU A 94 12.12 25.29 -15.31
CA GLU A 94 13.18 24.29 -15.37
C GLU A 94 14.32 24.83 -16.25
N SER A 95 15.52 24.85 -15.70
CA SER A 95 16.73 25.31 -16.40
C SER A 95 17.14 24.43 -17.56
N ALA A 96 16.66 23.17 -17.60
CA ALA A 96 16.87 22.21 -18.66
C ALA A 96 15.56 21.49 -19.01
N PRO A 97 14.62 22.12 -19.75
CA PRO A 97 13.27 21.61 -20.02
C PRO A 97 13.27 20.25 -20.75
N ASP A 98 14.30 19.96 -21.51
CA ASP A 98 14.53 18.66 -22.19
C ASP A 98 14.79 17.50 -21.20
N ARG A 99 15.15 17.82 -19.96
CA ARG A 99 15.40 16.84 -18.90
C ARG A 99 14.21 16.58 -17.99
N ILE A 100 13.09 17.26 -18.20
CA ILE A 100 11.86 17.00 -17.46
C ILE A 100 11.42 15.55 -17.70
N VAL A 101 11.26 14.80 -16.61
CA VAL A 101 10.92 13.37 -16.65
C VAL A 101 9.40 13.17 -16.51
N GLY A 102 8.75 12.81 -17.60
CA GLY A 102 7.33 12.47 -17.67
C GLY A 102 7.16 11.17 -18.47
N THR A 103 7.30 10.02 -17.81
CA THR A 103 7.31 8.69 -18.46
C THR A 103 6.14 7.81 -18.05
N GLU A 104 5.23 8.32 -17.23
CA GLU A 104 4.09 7.56 -16.72
C GLU A 104 2.83 8.45 -16.73
N LEU A 105 1.80 8.00 -17.43
CA LEU A 105 0.52 8.70 -17.55
C LEU A 105 -0.62 7.98 -16.82
N ARG A 106 -0.46 6.67 -16.55
CA ARG A 106 -1.50 5.84 -15.96
C ARG A 106 -1.88 6.35 -14.57
N ARG A 107 -3.18 6.63 -14.37
CA ARG A 107 -3.73 7.04 -13.08
C ARG A 107 -3.32 6.06 -11.98
N ASP A 108 -3.01 6.59 -10.80
CA ASP A 108 -2.65 5.89 -9.56
C ASP A 108 -1.39 5.00 -9.67
N SER A 109 -0.56 5.24 -10.70
CA SER A 109 0.72 4.58 -10.81
C SER A 109 1.72 5.15 -9.80
N ASN A 110 2.29 4.28 -8.96
CA ASN A 110 3.34 4.69 -8.03
C ASN A 110 4.58 5.29 -8.73
N LEU A 111 4.75 5.04 -10.01
CA LEU A 111 5.87 5.58 -10.79
C LEU A 111 5.73 7.09 -11.06
N ILE A 112 4.51 7.63 -11.05
CA ILE A 112 4.31 9.10 -11.05
C ILE A 112 4.94 9.69 -9.79
N VAL A 113 4.81 9.02 -8.65
CA VAL A 113 5.32 9.48 -7.35
C VAL A 113 6.82 9.32 -7.25
N THR A 114 7.39 8.22 -7.76
CA THR A 114 8.77 7.82 -7.47
C THR A 114 9.74 8.00 -8.63
N ALA A 115 9.27 8.02 -9.87
CA ALA A 115 10.13 8.03 -11.06
C ALA A 115 9.96 9.28 -11.95
N ASN A 116 8.87 10.03 -11.83
CA ASN A 116 8.62 11.23 -12.63
C ASN A 116 8.87 12.51 -11.85
N ASP A 117 9.11 13.61 -12.57
CA ASP A 117 8.89 14.94 -12.03
C ASP A 117 7.43 15.06 -11.63
N ASN A 118 7.14 15.72 -10.53
CA ASN A 118 5.76 15.90 -10.11
C ASN A 118 5.62 17.04 -9.11
N VAL A 119 4.46 17.66 -9.13
CA VAL A 119 3.96 18.46 -8.02
C VAL A 119 3.04 17.61 -7.17
N ALA A 120 3.05 17.84 -5.87
CA ALA A 120 2.11 17.25 -4.95
C ALA A 120 1.55 18.32 -4.02
N PHE A 121 0.26 18.21 -3.72
CA PHE A 121 -0.37 19.05 -2.70
C PHE A 121 -1.34 18.22 -1.88
N ALA A 122 -1.48 18.60 -0.62
CA ALA A 122 -2.31 17.85 0.30
C ALA A 122 -3.08 18.77 1.25
N PHE A 123 -4.30 18.37 1.61
CA PHE A 123 -5.18 19.10 2.50
C PHE A 123 -5.51 18.27 3.75
N ASP A 124 -5.34 18.85 4.91
CA ASP A 124 -5.97 18.46 6.17
C ASP A 124 -7.15 19.42 6.43
N ALA A 125 -8.29 19.11 5.82
CA ALA A 125 -9.46 19.98 5.85
C ALA A 125 -10.26 19.93 7.19
N PHE A 126 -9.87 19.04 8.09
CA PHE A 126 -10.35 19.03 9.47
C PHE A 126 -9.42 19.75 10.45
N HIS A 127 -8.20 20.08 9.98
CA HIS A 127 -7.12 20.64 10.79
C HIS A 127 -6.81 19.80 12.04
N ASP A 128 -6.88 18.48 11.88
CA ASP A 128 -6.61 17.53 12.96
C ASP A 128 -5.13 17.12 13.04
N ARG A 129 -4.31 17.57 12.06
CA ARG A 129 -2.87 17.34 11.96
C ARG A 129 -2.47 15.86 11.87
N ARG A 130 -3.37 15.01 11.35
CA ARG A 130 -3.20 13.56 11.30
C ARG A 130 -3.70 12.94 10.01
N ASN A 131 -4.82 13.43 9.53
CA ASN A 131 -5.50 12.90 8.35
C ASN A 131 -5.43 13.92 7.23
N SER A 132 -5.22 13.46 6.03
CA SER A 132 -5.16 14.33 4.86
C SER A 132 -5.61 13.61 3.60
N VAL A 133 -5.93 14.38 2.60
CA VAL A 133 -6.08 13.92 1.22
C VAL A 133 -4.99 14.55 0.38
N MET A 134 -4.44 13.80 -0.54
CA MET A 134 -3.33 14.26 -1.35
C MET A 134 -3.56 14.03 -2.84
N PHE A 135 -2.97 14.91 -3.64
CA PHE A 135 -3.03 14.94 -5.07
C PHE A 135 -1.61 15.10 -5.61
N ILE A 136 -1.24 14.30 -6.60
CA ILE A 136 0.08 14.35 -7.23
C ILE A 136 -0.12 14.35 -8.73
N VAL A 137 0.58 15.25 -9.42
CA VAL A 137 0.45 15.45 -10.87
C VAL A 137 1.83 15.48 -11.51
N GLY A 138 2.01 14.63 -12.51
CA GLY A 138 3.19 14.66 -13.39
C GLY A 138 3.05 15.68 -14.53
N PRO A 139 4.16 16.05 -15.20
CA PRO A 139 4.16 17.11 -16.21
C PRO A 139 3.34 16.80 -17.46
N ASP A 140 3.03 15.54 -17.75
CA ASP A 140 2.29 15.12 -18.92
C ASP A 140 0.84 14.68 -18.57
N GLY A 141 0.36 15.03 -17.35
CA GLY A 141 -1.03 14.81 -16.92
C GLY A 141 -1.28 13.48 -16.20
N GLY A 142 -0.26 12.66 -16.00
CA GLY A 142 -0.35 11.51 -15.10
C GLY A 142 -0.66 11.97 -13.68
N ARG A 143 -1.61 11.31 -13.00
CA ARG A 143 -2.09 11.76 -11.69
C ARG A 143 -2.25 10.62 -10.69
N VAL A 144 -2.07 10.96 -9.42
CA VAL A 144 -2.32 10.09 -8.28
C VAL A 144 -3.13 10.87 -7.27
N ASP A 145 -4.14 10.26 -6.72
CA ASP A 145 -4.88 10.78 -5.57
C ASP A 145 -4.91 9.72 -4.45
N GLY A 146 -5.10 10.17 -3.23
CA GLY A 146 -5.13 9.24 -2.12
C GLY A 146 -5.45 9.88 -0.79
N GLN A 147 -5.80 9.04 0.15
CA GLN A 147 -6.12 9.41 1.50
C GLN A 147 -5.03 8.94 2.46
N VAL A 148 -4.71 9.78 3.42
CA VAL A 148 -3.76 9.46 4.49
C VAL A 148 -4.49 9.45 5.82
N VAL A 149 -4.36 8.37 6.56
CA VAL A 149 -4.93 8.21 7.91
C VAL A 149 -3.80 8.07 8.91
N SER A 150 -3.87 8.84 10.00
CA SER A 150 -2.87 8.80 11.10
C SER A 150 -1.43 9.00 10.61
N GLU A 151 -1.20 9.88 9.62
CA GLU A 151 0.09 10.31 9.04
C GLU A 151 0.91 9.23 8.32
N ARG A 152 0.52 7.96 8.36
CA ARG A 152 1.36 6.88 7.80
C ARG A 152 0.60 5.84 6.99
N GLN A 153 -0.71 5.78 7.12
CA GLN A 153 -1.53 4.82 6.39
C GLN A 153 -2.06 5.51 5.14
N TYR A 154 -1.34 5.31 4.05
CA TYR A 154 -1.73 5.77 2.72
C TYR A 154 -2.63 4.74 2.05
N SER A 155 -3.71 5.20 1.44
CA SER A 155 -4.56 4.43 0.55
C SER A 155 -4.71 5.19 -0.77
N ALA A 156 -4.33 4.52 -1.86
CA ALA A 156 -4.56 4.98 -3.23
C ALA A 156 -5.98 4.66 -3.73
N ASP A 157 -6.79 3.99 -2.89
CA ASP A 157 -8.10 3.48 -3.31
C ASP A 157 -9.23 4.50 -3.12
N TRP A 158 -8.87 5.68 -2.62
CA TRP A 158 -9.79 6.83 -2.58
C TRP A 158 -9.74 7.53 -3.92
N ASN A 159 -10.78 7.39 -4.71
CA ASN A 159 -10.89 7.90 -6.07
C ASN A 159 -11.86 9.10 -6.15
N PRO A 160 -11.44 10.32 -5.82
CA PRO A 160 -12.28 11.51 -5.92
C PRO A 160 -12.47 11.93 -7.36
N ILE A 161 -13.58 12.61 -7.62
CA ILE A 161 -13.76 13.33 -8.88
C ILE A 161 -13.09 14.70 -8.74
N TRP A 162 -12.10 14.96 -9.56
CA TRP A 162 -11.42 16.25 -9.68
C TRP A 162 -10.89 16.44 -11.10
N GLU A 163 -10.67 17.68 -11.47
CA GLU A 163 -10.19 18.03 -12.80
C GLU A 163 -8.75 18.55 -12.72
N VAL A 164 -7.93 18.16 -13.68
CA VAL A 164 -6.55 18.62 -13.81
C VAL A 164 -6.14 18.63 -15.28
N LYS A 165 -5.42 19.67 -15.66
CA LYS A 165 -4.77 19.81 -16.96
C LYS A 165 -3.33 20.24 -16.76
N THR A 166 -2.48 19.79 -17.66
CA THR A 166 -1.07 20.16 -17.70
C THR A 166 -0.70 20.65 -19.09
N SER A 167 0.28 21.51 -19.14
CA SER A 167 0.87 21.95 -20.41
C SER A 167 2.37 22.19 -20.25
N ARG A 168 3.08 22.20 -21.37
CA ARG A 168 4.50 22.55 -21.47
C ARG A 168 4.65 23.95 -22.05
N PHE A 169 5.67 24.70 -21.60
CA PHE A 169 6.12 25.94 -22.23
C PHE A 169 7.67 25.91 -22.33
N ASP A 170 8.26 26.84 -23.05
CA ASP A 170 9.71 26.83 -23.37
C ASP A 170 10.60 26.79 -22.11
N GLY A 171 10.12 27.32 -21.00
CA GLY A 171 10.85 27.37 -19.73
C GLY A 171 10.41 26.35 -18.67
N GLY A 172 9.49 25.42 -18.97
CA GLY A 172 9.01 24.51 -17.94
C GLY A 172 7.63 23.90 -18.22
N TRP A 173 6.81 23.78 -17.17
CA TRP A 173 5.49 23.16 -17.25
C TRP A 173 4.49 23.77 -16.25
N ILE A 174 3.23 23.59 -16.55
CA ILE A 174 2.09 24.11 -15.80
C ILE A 174 1.21 22.96 -15.34
N VAL A 175 0.62 23.11 -14.16
CA VAL A 175 -0.51 22.30 -13.66
C VAL A 175 -1.62 23.23 -13.24
N GLU A 176 -2.82 22.92 -13.67
CA GLU A 176 -4.03 23.62 -13.27
C GLU A 176 -5.06 22.61 -12.83
N SER A 177 -5.60 22.79 -11.61
CA SER A 177 -6.53 21.82 -11.04
C SER A 177 -7.69 22.47 -10.30
N ALA A 178 -8.86 21.79 -10.36
CA ALA A 178 -10.07 22.12 -9.63
C ALA A 178 -10.54 20.88 -8.84
N ILE A 179 -10.65 21.02 -7.53
CA ILE A 179 -11.08 19.99 -6.61
C ILE A 179 -12.45 20.39 -6.05
N PRO A 180 -13.55 19.75 -6.47
CA PRO A 180 -14.87 20.06 -5.93
C PRO A 180 -14.93 19.83 -4.41
N PHE A 181 -15.52 20.77 -3.67
CA PHE A 181 -15.71 20.60 -2.22
C PHE A 181 -16.44 19.31 -1.89
N ARG A 182 -17.40 18.90 -2.70
CA ARG A 182 -18.12 17.61 -2.54
C ARG A 182 -17.23 16.37 -2.66
N SER A 183 -16.02 16.49 -3.23
CA SER A 183 -15.02 15.42 -3.29
C SER A 183 -14.11 15.41 -2.06
N LEU A 184 -14.17 16.46 -1.25
CA LEU A 184 -13.42 16.58 0.01
C LEU A 184 -14.33 16.32 1.21
N ARG A 185 -13.73 15.91 2.31
CA ARG A 185 -14.37 15.86 3.62
C ARG A 185 -13.79 16.98 4.47
N TYR A 186 -14.62 17.90 4.93
CA TYR A 186 -14.19 19.12 5.61
C TYR A 186 -15.21 19.57 6.68
N GLN A 187 -14.82 20.53 7.48
CA GLN A 187 -15.77 21.27 8.34
C GLN A 187 -16.20 22.56 7.62
N PRO A 188 -17.51 22.84 7.49
CA PRO A 188 -17.97 24.04 6.83
C PRO A 188 -17.67 25.28 7.65
N GLY A 189 -17.62 26.44 6.98
CA GLY A 189 -17.43 27.77 7.56
C GLY A 189 -16.17 28.46 7.10
N SER A 190 -16.05 29.75 7.41
CA SER A 190 -14.99 30.64 6.95
C SER A 190 -13.85 30.88 7.94
N ASN A 191 -14.00 30.51 9.21
CA ASN A 191 -13.07 30.94 10.27
C ASN A 191 -12.15 29.81 10.77
N ARG A 192 -12.00 28.73 10.00
CA ARG A 192 -11.12 27.63 10.40
C ARG A 192 -10.01 27.43 9.39
N PRO A 193 -8.75 27.46 9.80
CA PRO A 193 -7.66 27.14 8.90
C PRO A 193 -7.74 25.65 8.52
N TRP A 194 -7.29 25.33 7.32
CA TRP A 194 -6.97 23.98 6.89
C TRP A 194 -5.47 23.73 7.04
N GLY A 195 -5.04 22.49 7.11
CA GLY A 195 -3.65 22.16 6.89
C GLY A 195 -3.38 22.05 5.39
N PHE A 196 -2.26 22.59 4.92
CA PHE A 196 -1.85 22.49 3.53
C PHE A 196 -0.37 22.20 3.39
N MET A 197 -0.03 21.31 2.47
CA MET A 197 1.35 21.06 2.09
C MET A 197 1.48 21.04 0.57
N ALA A 198 2.55 21.67 0.10
CA ALA A 198 2.98 21.69 -1.28
C ALA A 198 4.38 21.06 -1.41
N ARG A 199 4.59 20.24 -2.44
CA ARG A 199 5.87 19.60 -2.76
C ARG A 199 6.13 19.67 -4.26
N LEU A 200 7.35 19.98 -4.66
CA LEU A 200 7.86 19.79 -6.01
C LEU A 200 9.01 18.78 -5.99
N MET A 201 9.02 17.88 -6.95
CA MET A 201 10.10 16.94 -7.16
C MET A 201 10.67 17.07 -8.57
N SER A 202 11.97 17.37 -8.68
CA SER A 202 12.74 17.32 -9.92
C SER A 202 13.62 16.06 -9.93
N ARG A 203 13.28 15.10 -10.80
CA ARG A 203 13.93 13.78 -10.79
C ARG A 203 15.34 13.81 -11.35
N TRP A 204 15.59 14.58 -12.40
CA TRP A 204 16.93 14.61 -12.96
C TRP A 204 17.95 15.27 -12.00
N LYS A 205 17.49 16.17 -11.13
CA LYS A 205 18.31 16.77 -10.05
C LYS A 205 18.32 15.92 -8.77
N ASN A 206 17.44 14.92 -8.63
CA ASN A 206 17.13 14.24 -7.37
C ASN A 206 16.79 15.24 -6.24
N GLU A 207 16.06 16.28 -6.59
CA GLU A 207 15.71 17.36 -5.68
C GLU A 207 14.24 17.26 -5.29
N ILE A 208 14.00 17.44 -3.99
CA ILE A 208 12.64 17.45 -3.42
C ILE A 208 12.54 18.68 -2.51
N GLY A 209 11.58 19.53 -2.82
CA GLY A 209 11.28 20.75 -2.05
C GLY A 209 9.86 20.71 -1.49
N TYR A 210 9.70 21.24 -0.28
CA TYR A 210 8.44 21.38 0.43
C TYR A 210 8.17 22.82 0.83
N LEU A 211 6.89 23.16 0.96
CA LEU A 211 6.44 24.45 1.46
C LEU A 211 6.91 24.74 2.90
N ALA A 212 6.83 23.73 3.75
CA ALA A 212 7.26 23.81 5.15
C ALA A 212 8.39 22.80 5.42
N PRO A 213 9.28 23.07 6.38
CA PRO A 213 10.36 22.17 6.74
C PRO A 213 9.83 20.82 7.21
N VAL A 214 10.33 19.73 6.65
CA VAL A 214 10.00 18.35 7.04
C VAL A 214 11.28 17.61 7.45
N PRO A 215 11.20 16.55 8.27
CA PRO A 215 12.37 15.79 8.69
C PRO A 215 13.11 15.17 7.51
N ASN A 216 14.45 15.26 7.54
CA ASN A 216 15.31 14.60 6.57
C ASN A 216 15.12 13.08 6.60
N GLY A 217 15.33 12.41 5.48
CA GLY A 217 15.23 10.96 5.37
C GLY A 217 13.85 10.43 5.02
N SER A 218 12.82 11.28 4.96
CA SER A 218 11.45 10.91 4.56
C SER A 218 10.98 11.70 3.35
N ALA A 219 11.92 12.11 2.50
CA ALA A 219 11.71 13.13 1.47
C ALA A 219 10.45 12.93 0.60
N ILE A 220 10.19 11.74 0.08
CA ILE A 220 8.98 11.50 -0.73
C ILE A 220 7.74 11.36 0.15
N SER A 221 7.84 10.70 1.28
CA SER A 221 6.70 10.35 2.13
C SER A 221 6.25 11.47 3.08
N ALA A 222 7.04 12.54 3.23
CA ALA A 222 6.68 13.64 4.15
C ALA A 222 5.40 14.39 3.74
N ILE A 223 4.98 14.29 2.48
CA ILE A 223 3.67 14.80 2.04
C ILE A 223 2.49 14.14 2.79
N MET A 224 2.70 12.97 3.39
CA MET A 224 1.69 12.26 4.19
C MET A 224 1.64 12.73 5.65
N TRP A 225 2.55 13.58 6.09
CA TRP A 225 2.70 13.94 7.49
C TRP A 225 1.99 15.26 7.82
N ALA A 226 0.70 15.18 8.06
CA ALA A 226 -0.16 16.33 8.29
C ALA A 226 0.28 17.22 9.46
N SER A 227 1.03 16.70 10.43
CA SER A 227 1.58 17.47 11.55
C SER A 227 2.61 18.54 11.12
N PHE A 228 3.18 18.44 9.91
CA PHE A 228 4.12 19.43 9.34
C PHE A 228 3.46 20.40 8.37
N TYR A 229 2.17 20.27 8.11
CA TYR A 229 1.47 21.14 7.15
C TYR A 229 1.45 22.59 7.64
N ALA A 230 1.55 23.49 6.68
CA ALA A 230 1.29 24.91 6.85
C ALA A 230 -0.19 25.15 7.22
N ASP A 231 -0.48 26.31 7.77
CA ASP A 231 -1.85 26.77 7.98
C ASP A 231 -2.35 27.47 6.71
N LEU A 232 -3.46 27.00 6.14
CA LEU A 232 -4.14 27.62 5.01
C LEU A 232 -5.38 28.31 5.51
N GLU A 233 -5.34 29.64 5.51
CA GLU A 233 -6.42 30.52 5.94
C GLU A 233 -7.25 31.04 4.77
N GLY A 234 -8.44 31.52 5.05
CA GLY A 234 -9.28 32.26 4.09
C GLY A 234 -10.20 31.37 3.27
N ILE A 235 -10.18 30.06 3.39
CA ILE A 235 -11.15 29.20 2.71
C ILE A 235 -12.54 29.37 3.36
N GLU A 236 -13.52 29.69 2.54
CA GLU A 236 -14.95 29.69 2.89
C GLU A 236 -15.58 28.39 2.39
N ALA A 237 -15.52 27.37 3.25
CA ALA A 237 -16.03 26.07 2.87
C ALA A 237 -17.56 26.04 2.96
N PRO A 238 -18.28 25.69 1.86
CA PRO A 238 -19.75 25.71 1.81
C PRO A 238 -20.36 24.70 2.78
N PRO A 239 -21.63 24.83 3.14
CA PRO A 239 -22.36 23.77 3.82
C PRO A 239 -22.29 22.47 3.04
N ALA A 240 -22.01 21.36 3.71
CA ALA A 240 -21.98 20.07 3.02
C ALA A 240 -23.37 19.67 2.58
N GLY A 241 -23.49 19.33 1.30
CA GLY A 241 -24.67 18.68 0.75
C GLY A 241 -24.76 17.19 1.16
N ARG A 242 -25.94 16.60 0.96
CA ARG A 242 -26.08 15.14 1.00
C ARG A 242 -25.35 14.57 -0.20
N ASN A 243 -24.47 13.60 0.02
CA ASN A 243 -23.75 12.92 -1.04
C ASN A 243 -24.26 11.49 -1.14
N ILE A 244 -24.97 11.19 -2.23
CA ILE A 244 -25.40 9.84 -2.58
C ILE A 244 -24.71 9.47 -3.87
N GLU A 245 -23.93 8.39 -3.86
CA GLU A 245 -23.25 7.84 -5.02
C GLU A 245 -23.82 6.46 -5.30
N VAL A 246 -24.17 6.20 -6.54
CA VAL A 246 -24.70 4.91 -7.00
C VAL A 246 -23.85 4.42 -8.16
N LYS A 247 -23.33 3.20 -8.06
CA LYS A 247 -22.47 2.60 -9.07
C LYS A 247 -23.03 1.22 -9.49
N PRO A 248 -24.06 1.15 -10.34
CA PRO A 248 -24.49 -0.10 -10.93
C PRO A 248 -23.42 -0.63 -11.88
N TYR A 249 -23.33 -1.96 -11.99
CA TYR A 249 -22.46 -2.61 -12.93
C TYR A 249 -23.11 -3.84 -13.55
N VAL A 250 -22.63 -4.21 -14.74
CA VAL A 250 -22.91 -5.48 -15.40
C VAL A 250 -21.60 -6.10 -15.85
N THR A 251 -21.53 -7.43 -15.76
CA THR A 251 -20.42 -8.21 -16.29
C THR A 251 -20.93 -9.31 -17.20
N GLY A 252 -20.20 -9.58 -18.26
CA GLY A 252 -20.40 -10.76 -19.08
C GLY A 252 -19.06 -11.51 -19.18
N SER A 253 -19.08 -12.83 -19.07
CA SER A 253 -17.89 -13.63 -19.22
C SER A 253 -18.11 -14.86 -20.11
N LEU A 254 -17.03 -15.29 -20.75
CA LEU A 254 -16.96 -16.52 -21.50
C LEU A 254 -15.75 -17.31 -21.00
N THR A 255 -15.99 -18.44 -20.36
CA THR A 255 -14.95 -19.20 -19.66
C THR A 255 -14.77 -20.59 -20.26
N THR A 256 -13.53 -20.99 -20.44
CA THR A 256 -13.12 -22.36 -20.75
C THR A 256 -12.22 -22.85 -19.63
N ASP A 257 -12.60 -23.94 -18.99
CA ASP A 257 -11.84 -24.63 -17.97
C ASP A 257 -11.70 -26.11 -18.34
N ARG A 258 -10.45 -26.53 -18.59
CA ARG A 258 -10.13 -27.92 -18.99
C ARG A 258 -9.50 -28.74 -17.87
N VAL A 259 -9.24 -28.11 -16.71
CA VAL A 259 -8.49 -28.71 -15.59
C VAL A 259 -9.41 -29.09 -14.42
N SER A 260 -10.58 -28.48 -14.31
CA SER A 260 -11.55 -28.82 -13.26
C SER A 260 -12.11 -30.24 -13.42
N ALA A 261 -12.65 -30.80 -12.32
CA ALA A 261 -13.31 -32.09 -12.32
C ALA A 261 -14.52 -32.16 -13.29
N SER A 262 -15.08 -31.00 -13.67
CA SER A 262 -16.16 -30.85 -14.64
C SER A 262 -15.72 -29.83 -15.70
N PRO A 263 -14.96 -30.27 -16.75
CA PRO A 263 -14.47 -29.37 -17.77
C PRO A 263 -15.59 -28.65 -18.51
N ARG A 264 -15.41 -27.36 -18.77
CA ARG A 264 -16.35 -26.50 -19.51
C ARG A 264 -15.65 -25.83 -20.66
N ALA A 265 -16.33 -25.65 -21.77
CA ALA A 265 -15.79 -24.99 -22.94
C ALA A 265 -16.74 -23.87 -23.38
N ASN A 266 -16.21 -22.63 -23.41
CA ASN A 266 -16.94 -21.43 -23.80
C ASN A 266 -18.29 -21.27 -23.04
N ASP A 267 -18.25 -21.49 -21.72
CA ASP A 267 -19.39 -21.37 -20.82
C ASP A 267 -19.69 -19.87 -20.59
N PRO A 268 -20.83 -19.35 -21.05
CA PRO A 268 -21.19 -17.96 -20.87
C PRO A 268 -21.77 -17.74 -19.47
N ASP A 269 -21.38 -16.65 -18.83
CA ASP A 269 -21.99 -16.19 -17.58
C ASP A 269 -22.23 -14.70 -17.65
N ALA A 270 -23.32 -14.24 -17.04
CA ALA A 270 -23.67 -12.81 -16.95
C ALA A 270 -24.09 -12.47 -15.53
N ASN A 271 -23.58 -11.38 -15.03
CA ASN A 271 -23.84 -10.96 -13.67
C ASN A 271 -24.04 -9.43 -13.61
N GLY A 272 -24.72 -8.95 -12.57
CA GLY A 272 -24.92 -7.52 -12.34
C GLY A 272 -25.18 -7.24 -10.87
N GLY A 273 -24.76 -6.06 -10.46
CA GLY A 273 -24.90 -5.63 -9.08
C GLY A 273 -24.84 -4.12 -8.95
N VAL A 274 -24.88 -3.64 -7.73
CA VAL A 274 -24.87 -2.22 -7.44
C VAL A 274 -24.16 -1.94 -6.13
N ASP A 275 -23.32 -0.90 -6.16
CA ASP A 275 -22.75 -0.27 -4.98
C ASP A 275 -23.42 1.08 -4.75
N VAL A 276 -23.79 1.35 -3.49
CA VAL A 276 -24.40 2.61 -3.06
C VAL A 276 -23.61 3.17 -1.89
N LYS A 277 -23.15 4.41 -2.04
CA LYS A 277 -22.47 5.14 -0.97
C LYS A 277 -23.33 6.32 -0.53
N TYR A 278 -23.54 6.43 0.76
CA TYR A 278 -24.32 7.49 1.38
C TYR A 278 -23.53 8.20 2.48
N GLY A 279 -23.32 9.50 2.29
CA GLY A 279 -22.76 10.37 3.30
C GLY A 279 -23.80 10.70 4.38
N ILE A 280 -23.80 9.96 5.50
CA ILE A 280 -24.70 10.22 6.65
C ILE A 280 -24.37 11.57 7.29
N ARG A 281 -23.09 11.85 7.43
CA ARG A 281 -22.51 13.12 7.85
C ARG A 281 -21.23 13.36 7.06
N GLN A 282 -20.64 14.55 7.18
CA GLN A 282 -19.39 14.90 6.48
C GLN A 282 -18.24 13.92 6.73
N ASN A 283 -18.24 13.30 7.91
CA ASN A 283 -17.18 12.39 8.36
C ASN A 283 -17.68 10.98 8.68
N LEU A 284 -18.89 10.62 8.26
CA LEU A 284 -19.47 9.30 8.43
C LEU A 284 -20.18 8.85 7.15
N THR A 285 -19.71 7.77 6.56
CA THR A 285 -20.20 7.21 5.30
C THR A 285 -20.71 5.79 5.51
N ALA A 286 -21.86 5.48 4.93
CA ALA A 286 -22.36 4.12 4.77
C ALA A 286 -22.22 3.69 3.32
N ASP A 287 -21.64 2.52 3.10
CA ASP A 287 -21.52 1.89 1.79
C ASP A 287 -22.33 0.60 1.80
N PHE A 288 -23.11 0.35 0.78
CA PHE A 288 -23.90 -0.86 0.60
C PHE A 288 -23.51 -1.49 -0.73
N THR A 289 -23.39 -2.81 -0.74
CA THR A 289 -23.12 -3.57 -1.95
C THR A 289 -24.14 -4.69 -2.08
N TYR A 290 -24.63 -4.90 -3.28
CA TYR A 290 -25.46 -6.04 -3.64
C TYR A 290 -24.82 -6.77 -4.81
N ASN A 291 -24.66 -8.08 -4.66
CA ASN A 291 -24.01 -8.95 -5.62
C ASN A 291 -22.62 -8.43 -6.03
N THR A 292 -21.74 -8.24 -5.03
CA THR A 292 -20.40 -7.66 -5.21
C THR A 292 -19.63 -8.37 -6.31
N ASP A 293 -19.06 -7.58 -7.22
CA ASP A 293 -18.27 -8.10 -8.33
C ASP A 293 -17.01 -8.84 -7.85
N PHE A 294 -16.90 -10.09 -8.26
CA PHE A 294 -15.72 -10.95 -8.10
C PHE A 294 -14.87 -11.06 -9.36
N ALA A 295 -15.30 -10.48 -10.48
CA ALA A 295 -14.49 -10.48 -11.68
C ALA A 295 -13.13 -9.87 -11.34
N GLN A 296 -12.12 -10.72 -11.22
CA GLN A 296 -10.75 -10.30 -10.95
C GLN A 296 -10.24 -9.53 -12.15
N VAL A 297 -10.46 -8.23 -12.11
CA VAL A 297 -10.02 -7.31 -13.17
C VAL A 297 -8.49 -7.28 -13.23
N GLU A 298 -7.80 -7.68 -12.16
CA GLU A 298 -6.35 -7.74 -12.10
C GLU A 298 -5.86 -9.09 -11.54
N ALA A 299 -5.09 -9.82 -12.34
CA ALA A 299 -4.46 -11.07 -11.93
C ALA A 299 -3.38 -10.83 -10.85
N ASP A 300 -3.24 -11.78 -9.94
CA ASP A 300 -2.13 -11.80 -9.00
C ASP A 300 -0.82 -12.16 -9.73
N GLU A 301 0.27 -11.47 -9.39
CA GLU A 301 1.59 -11.84 -9.90
C GLU A 301 2.04 -13.16 -9.29
N GLN A 302 2.48 -14.07 -10.13
CA GLN A 302 2.99 -15.36 -9.67
C GLN A 302 4.27 -15.18 -8.87
N GLN A 303 4.48 -16.05 -7.89
CA GLN A 303 5.64 -16.05 -7.01
C GLN A 303 6.16 -17.48 -6.85
N VAL A 304 7.48 -17.64 -6.80
CA VAL A 304 8.12 -18.90 -6.39
C VAL A 304 8.24 -18.90 -4.86
N ASN A 305 7.67 -19.91 -4.22
CA ASN A 305 7.73 -20.08 -2.77
C ASN A 305 8.60 -21.29 -2.43
N LEU A 306 9.82 -21.02 -1.95
CA LEU A 306 10.76 -22.03 -1.45
C LEU A 306 10.73 -22.14 0.09
N THR A 307 9.70 -21.61 0.74
CA THR A 307 9.51 -21.67 2.19
C THR A 307 8.28 -22.50 2.54
N ARG A 308 8.23 -23.01 3.76
CA ARG A 308 7.07 -23.76 4.29
C ARG A 308 5.85 -22.91 4.63
N PHE A 309 5.93 -21.60 4.44
CA PHE A 309 4.88 -20.67 4.83
C PHE A 309 4.02 -20.23 3.64
N SER A 310 2.73 -20.02 3.91
CA SER A 310 1.79 -19.51 2.90
C SER A 310 2.16 -18.08 2.46
N LEU A 311 1.94 -17.80 1.18
CA LEU A 311 2.05 -16.46 0.62
C LEU A 311 0.85 -15.60 1.05
N PHE A 312 1.10 -14.32 1.16
CA PHE A 312 0.08 -13.30 1.42
C PHE A 312 -0.15 -12.49 0.15
N PHE A 313 -1.41 -12.33 -0.27
CA PHE A 313 -1.79 -11.54 -1.43
C PHE A 313 -2.62 -10.32 -1.01
N PRO A 314 -2.37 -9.13 -1.55
CA PRO A 314 -3.16 -7.93 -1.23
C PRO A 314 -4.60 -8.02 -1.72
N GLU A 315 -5.50 -7.28 -1.08
CA GLU A 315 -6.88 -7.09 -1.56
C GLU A 315 -6.88 -6.28 -2.87
N LYS A 316 -7.81 -6.56 -3.77
CA LYS A 316 -7.97 -5.87 -5.07
C LYS A 316 -9.40 -5.42 -5.35
N ARG A 317 -10.38 -5.84 -4.53
CA ARG A 317 -11.79 -5.50 -4.70
C ARG A 317 -12.07 -4.11 -4.14
N GLU A 318 -12.61 -3.23 -4.96
CA GLU A 318 -12.85 -1.81 -4.67
C GLU A 318 -13.64 -1.60 -3.36
N PHE A 319 -14.69 -2.38 -3.12
CA PHE A 319 -15.50 -2.31 -1.91
C PHE A 319 -14.68 -2.45 -0.62
N PHE A 320 -13.63 -3.28 -0.60
CA PHE A 320 -12.81 -3.51 0.60
C PHE A 320 -11.59 -2.58 0.70
N LEU A 321 -11.17 -1.98 -0.40
CA LEU A 321 -9.95 -1.17 -0.46
C LEU A 321 -10.15 0.20 0.19
N GLU A 322 -11.26 0.87 -0.07
CA GLU A 322 -11.51 2.21 0.47
C GLU A 322 -11.56 2.18 2.01
N ASN A 323 -10.81 3.05 2.66
CA ASN A 323 -10.66 3.13 4.12
C ASN A 323 -10.17 1.83 4.81
N GLN A 324 -9.51 0.93 4.08
CA GLN A 324 -8.94 -0.30 4.62
C GLN A 324 -8.02 -0.04 5.83
N GLY A 325 -7.28 1.05 5.83
CA GLY A 325 -6.41 1.46 6.93
C GLY A 325 -7.10 1.61 8.28
N LEU A 326 -8.41 1.88 8.29
CA LEU A 326 -9.20 1.97 9.51
C LEU A 326 -9.27 0.63 10.26
N PHE A 327 -9.29 -0.49 9.53
CA PHE A 327 -9.34 -1.84 10.09
C PHE A 327 -7.96 -2.39 10.48
N ALA A 328 -6.85 -1.64 10.24
CA ALA A 328 -5.52 -2.03 10.69
C ALA A 328 -5.48 -2.15 12.23
N PHE A 329 -4.77 -3.18 12.72
CA PHE A 329 -4.71 -3.52 14.13
C PHE A 329 -3.27 -3.77 14.58
N GLY A 330 -2.90 -3.35 15.76
CA GLY A 330 -1.65 -3.70 16.41
C GLY A 330 -0.39 -3.08 15.77
N GLY A 331 -0.53 -1.97 15.02
CA GLY A 331 0.59 -1.34 14.36
C GLY A 331 1.20 -2.19 13.22
N SER A 332 0.52 -3.28 12.82
CA SER A 332 0.80 -3.92 11.53
C SER A 332 0.41 -2.90 10.48
N GLY A 333 1.38 -2.41 9.73
CA GLY A 333 1.10 -1.62 8.53
C GLY A 333 0.09 -2.40 7.69
N GLY A 334 -0.92 -1.71 7.17
CA GLY A 334 -1.88 -2.29 6.25
C GLY A 334 -1.15 -3.06 5.15
N VAL A 335 -1.87 -3.93 4.50
CA VAL A 335 -1.44 -4.80 3.40
C VAL A 335 -0.32 -4.17 2.57
N GLY A 336 0.91 -4.66 2.71
CA GLY A 336 2.10 -4.16 2.00
C GLY A 336 3.24 -3.60 2.86
N GLY A 337 3.07 -3.42 4.16
CA GLY A 337 4.11 -2.96 5.09
C GLY A 337 5.12 -4.07 5.45
N GLY A 338 5.85 -4.57 4.47
CA GLY A 338 6.91 -5.58 4.65
C GLY A 338 8.21 -5.01 5.22
N GLY A 339 8.18 -4.48 6.44
CA GLY A 339 9.41 -4.41 7.22
C GLY A 339 9.84 -5.83 7.63
N ALA A 340 11.14 -6.10 7.70
CA ALA A 340 11.70 -7.42 7.99
C ALA A 340 11.12 -8.12 9.25
N GLY A 341 10.53 -7.37 10.18
CA GLY A 341 9.84 -7.89 11.36
C GLY A 341 8.34 -8.18 11.24
N GLY A 342 7.65 -7.62 10.22
CA GLY A 342 6.18 -7.59 10.16
C GLY A 342 5.48 -8.83 9.63
N ALA A 343 6.18 -9.72 8.93
CA ALA A 343 5.56 -10.81 8.18
C ALA A 343 4.83 -11.85 9.04
N ASP A 344 5.20 -12.02 10.32
CA ASP A 344 4.62 -13.01 11.22
C ASP A 344 3.50 -12.45 12.12
N VAL A 345 3.25 -11.15 12.06
CA VAL A 345 2.21 -10.51 12.86
C VAL A 345 0.84 -10.90 12.31
N PRO A 346 -0.03 -11.52 13.13
CA PRO A 346 -1.35 -11.89 12.69
C PRO A 346 -2.19 -10.68 12.27
N THR A 347 -2.89 -10.80 11.15
CA THR A 347 -3.88 -9.85 10.69
C THR A 347 -5.26 -10.34 11.14
N LEU A 348 -5.98 -9.57 11.98
CA LEU A 348 -7.25 -10.00 12.55
C LEU A 348 -8.40 -9.90 11.55
N PHE A 349 -8.31 -8.98 10.62
CA PHE A 349 -9.24 -8.84 9.51
C PHE A 349 -8.49 -8.81 8.17
N TYR A 350 -8.78 -9.77 7.32
CA TYR A 350 -8.24 -9.93 5.97
C TYR A 350 -9.40 -10.15 5.00
N SER A 351 -9.78 -9.14 4.27
CA SER A 351 -10.98 -9.12 3.44
C SER A 351 -11.03 -10.24 2.39
N ARG A 352 -9.87 -10.70 1.88
CA ARG A 352 -9.84 -11.86 0.96
C ARG A 352 -10.32 -13.18 1.56
N ARG A 353 -10.50 -13.27 2.88
CA ARG A 353 -11.20 -14.40 3.51
C ARG A 353 -12.72 -14.36 3.27
N ILE A 354 -13.27 -13.21 2.88
CA ILE A 354 -14.67 -13.06 2.51
C ILE A 354 -14.80 -13.36 1.02
N GLY A 355 -15.54 -14.40 0.66
CA GLY A 355 -15.78 -14.77 -0.72
C GLY A 355 -14.65 -15.54 -1.40
N LEU A 356 -13.67 -16.03 -0.63
CA LEU A 356 -12.62 -16.93 -1.11
C LEU A 356 -12.26 -17.94 -0.02
N ASP A 357 -12.34 -19.22 -0.31
CA ASP A 357 -11.92 -20.30 0.59
C ASP A 357 -11.08 -21.33 -0.17
N ASP A 358 -9.83 -21.54 0.26
CA ASP A 358 -8.83 -22.42 -0.38
C ASP A 358 -8.71 -22.25 -1.91
N GLY A 359 -8.79 -20.99 -2.38
CA GLY A 359 -8.72 -20.67 -3.81
C GLY A 359 -10.05 -20.77 -4.56
N VAL A 360 -11.12 -21.23 -3.91
CA VAL A 360 -12.46 -21.31 -4.48
C VAL A 360 -13.22 -20.01 -4.25
N ALA A 361 -13.70 -19.37 -5.30
CA ALA A 361 -14.52 -18.18 -5.22
C ALA A 361 -15.93 -18.49 -4.72
N ILE A 362 -16.40 -17.74 -3.72
CA ILE A 362 -17.73 -17.84 -3.14
C ILE A 362 -18.45 -16.51 -3.38
N PRO A 363 -19.60 -16.48 -4.07
CA PRO A 363 -20.30 -15.24 -4.36
C PRO A 363 -20.68 -14.47 -3.08
N ILE A 364 -20.53 -13.15 -3.09
CA ILE A 364 -21.05 -12.26 -2.05
C ILE A 364 -22.46 -11.82 -2.44
N VAL A 365 -23.45 -12.24 -1.65
CA VAL A 365 -24.86 -11.85 -1.86
C VAL A 365 -25.02 -10.36 -1.67
N GLY A 366 -24.41 -9.81 -0.61
CA GLY A 366 -24.45 -8.40 -0.30
C GLY A 366 -23.97 -8.08 1.09
N GLY A 367 -23.94 -6.79 1.39
CA GLY A 367 -23.54 -6.32 2.70
C GLY A 367 -23.43 -4.81 2.77
N GLY A 368 -22.93 -4.36 3.90
CA GLY A 368 -22.72 -2.94 4.14
C GLY A 368 -21.49 -2.67 4.97
N ARG A 369 -21.00 -1.47 4.82
CA ARG A 369 -19.88 -0.93 5.57
C ARG A 369 -20.26 0.46 6.09
N LEU A 370 -19.96 0.72 7.35
CA LEU A 370 -20.03 2.03 7.96
C LEU A 370 -18.63 2.44 8.38
N ASN A 371 -18.17 3.59 7.93
CA ASN A 371 -16.84 4.07 8.26
C ASN A 371 -16.82 5.58 8.44
N GLY A 372 -15.99 6.06 9.37
CA GLY A 372 -15.82 7.47 9.60
C GLY A 372 -15.50 7.84 11.05
N ARG A 373 -15.80 9.08 11.39
CA ARG A 373 -15.50 9.65 12.70
C ARG A 373 -16.75 10.18 13.38
N VAL A 374 -16.92 9.81 14.64
CA VAL A 374 -17.99 10.29 15.51
C VAL A 374 -17.37 10.86 16.78
N GLY A 375 -17.31 12.18 16.89
CA GLY A 375 -16.60 12.87 17.97
C GLY A 375 -15.10 12.54 17.93
N ALA A 376 -14.58 12.03 19.04
CA ALA A 376 -13.17 11.61 19.18
C ALA A 376 -12.90 10.17 18.71
N PHE A 377 -13.91 9.45 18.24
CA PHE A 377 -13.79 8.05 17.85
C PHE A 377 -13.80 7.88 16.34
N GLU A 378 -12.89 7.07 15.84
CA GLU A 378 -12.93 6.49 14.48
C GLU A 378 -13.68 5.15 14.56
N LEU A 379 -14.68 4.97 13.71
CA LEU A 379 -15.57 3.81 13.67
C LEU A 379 -15.48 3.13 12.31
N GLY A 380 -15.26 1.82 12.31
CA GLY A 380 -15.40 0.95 11.14
C GLY A 380 -16.28 -0.24 11.50
N ALA A 381 -17.32 -0.47 10.71
CA ALA A 381 -18.17 -1.65 10.84
C ALA A 381 -18.40 -2.25 9.44
N ILE A 382 -18.35 -3.58 9.33
CA ILE A 382 -18.64 -4.32 8.10
C ILE A 382 -19.57 -5.47 8.46
N GLN A 383 -20.61 -5.65 7.66
CA GLN A 383 -21.49 -6.81 7.68
C GLN A 383 -21.66 -7.33 6.26
N ILE A 384 -21.25 -8.58 5.99
CA ILE A 384 -21.30 -9.21 4.66
C ILE A 384 -21.84 -10.61 4.76
N ARG A 385 -22.65 -10.99 3.78
CA ARG A 385 -23.13 -12.35 3.58
C ARG A 385 -22.63 -12.93 2.27
N THR A 386 -22.05 -14.14 2.32
CA THR A 386 -21.74 -14.93 1.15
C THR A 386 -22.85 -15.93 0.84
N ALA A 387 -22.97 -16.31 -0.43
CA ALA A 387 -23.85 -17.38 -0.87
C ALA A 387 -23.28 -18.77 -0.48
N GLU A 388 -23.98 -19.81 -0.88
CA GLU A 388 -23.45 -21.17 -0.92
C GLU A 388 -22.34 -21.25 -1.99
N GLY A 389 -21.24 -21.90 -1.66
CA GLY A 389 -20.16 -22.10 -2.61
C GLY A 389 -20.44 -23.26 -3.58
N PRO A 390 -19.62 -23.40 -4.63
CA PRO A 390 -19.76 -24.45 -5.62
C PRO A 390 -19.46 -25.86 -5.08
N ILE A 391 -19.02 -25.99 -3.84
CA ILE A 391 -18.73 -27.22 -3.15
C ILE A 391 -19.65 -27.32 -1.93
N GLU A 392 -20.35 -28.43 -1.73
CA GLU A 392 -21.36 -28.65 -0.65
C GLU A 392 -20.89 -28.27 0.77
N ARG A 393 -19.57 -28.30 1.04
CA ARG A 393 -19.00 -27.90 2.33
C ARG A 393 -19.01 -26.37 2.55
N LEU A 394 -19.13 -25.58 1.47
CA LEU A 394 -19.05 -24.12 1.51
C LEU A 394 -20.45 -23.51 1.68
N ARG A 395 -20.83 -23.31 2.94
CA ARG A 395 -22.15 -22.80 3.30
C ARG A 395 -22.24 -21.30 3.25
N PRO A 396 -23.45 -20.74 3.09
CA PRO A 396 -23.67 -19.32 3.29
C PRO A 396 -23.09 -18.87 4.63
N THR A 397 -22.34 -17.80 4.64
CA THR A 397 -21.62 -17.35 5.83
C THR A 397 -21.80 -15.85 6.03
N ASP A 398 -22.08 -15.46 7.27
CA ASP A 398 -22.11 -14.08 7.73
C ASP A 398 -20.76 -13.68 8.34
N PHE A 399 -20.24 -12.55 7.90
CA PHE A 399 -19.04 -11.92 8.41
C PHE A 399 -19.39 -10.56 9.03
N SER A 400 -19.08 -10.38 10.30
CA SER A 400 -19.28 -9.12 11.01
C SER A 400 -17.93 -8.63 11.54
N ILE A 401 -17.58 -7.41 11.27
CA ILE A 401 -16.34 -6.79 11.74
C ILE A 401 -16.69 -5.43 12.39
N LEU A 402 -16.17 -5.17 13.57
CA LEU A 402 -16.29 -3.90 14.27
C LEU A 402 -14.90 -3.42 14.69
N ARG A 403 -14.57 -2.20 14.35
CA ARG A 403 -13.34 -1.50 14.74
C ARG A 403 -13.70 -0.18 15.37
N LEU A 404 -13.18 0.06 16.56
CA LEU A 404 -13.30 1.34 17.26
C LEU A 404 -11.89 1.82 17.62
N LYS A 405 -11.58 3.08 17.32
CA LYS A 405 -10.31 3.69 17.67
C LYS A 405 -10.54 5.08 18.24
N ARG A 406 -9.77 5.45 19.26
CA ARG A 406 -9.77 6.78 19.84
C ARG A 406 -8.38 7.34 19.86
N ASP A 407 -8.24 8.55 19.36
CA ASP A 407 -7.01 9.33 19.42
C ASP A 407 -6.90 10.10 20.74
N PHE A 408 -5.68 10.21 21.25
CA PHE A 408 -5.36 10.96 22.47
C PHE A 408 -3.89 11.41 22.45
N LEU A 409 -3.53 12.37 23.30
CA LEU A 409 -2.16 12.91 23.39
C LEU A 409 -1.55 13.26 22.03
N GLY A 410 -2.28 13.94 21.15
CA GLY A 410 -1.83 14.38 19.83
C GLY A 410 -1.68 13.21 18.83
N LYS A 411 -0.63 12.39 18.94
CA LYS A 411 -0.29 11.34 17.95
C LYS A 411 -0.49 9.90 18.45
N SER A 412 -0.99 9.73 19.67
CA SER A 412 -1.26 8.42 20.27
C SER A 412 -2.67 7.95 20.02
N SER A 413 -2.91 6.65 20.03
CA SER A 413 -4.24 6.08 19.82
C SER A 413 -4.43 4.78 20.59
N LEU A 414 -5.67 4.53 21.01
CA LEU A 414 -6.15 3.26 21.54
C LEU A 414 -7.25 2.72 20.62
N GLY A 415 -7.31 1.42 20.45
CA GLY A 415 -8.29 0.80 19.59
C GLY A 415 -8.76 -0.55 20.12
N ALA A 416 -9.95 -0.94 19.64
CA ALA A 416 -10.52 -2.26 19.88
C ALA A 416 -11.09 -2.81 18.56
N VAL A 417 -11.02 -4.12 18.39
CA VAL A 417 -11.56 -4.84 17.23
C VAL A 417 -12.34 -6.05 17.71
N ALA A 418 -13.44 -6.34 17.05
CA ALA A 418 -14.17 -7.59 17.17
C ALA A 418 -14.56 -8.07 15.79
N THR A 419 -14.38 -9.38 15.53
CA THR A 419 -14.81 -10.00 14.29
C THR A 419 -15.56 -11.29 14.57
N ARG A 420 -16.55 -11.61 13.74
CA ARG A 420 -17.37 -12.81 13.85
C ARG A 420 -17.52 -13.45 12.47
N ARG A 421 -17.36 -14.77 12.40
CA ARG A 421 -17.73 -15.60 11.25
C ARG A 421 -18.78 -16.62 11.69
N SER A 422 -19.91 -16.68 11.00
CA SER A 422 -21.04 -17.55 11.35
C SER A 422 -21.65 -18.17 10.11
N GLU A 423 -21.71 -19.52 10.04
CA GLU A 423 -22.40 -20.24 8.97
C GLU A 423 -23.93 -20.11 9.11
N VAL A 424 -24.67 -20.09 7.98
CA VAL A 424 -26.13 -19.95 7.93
C VAL A 424 -26.73 -21.08 7.06
N PRO A 425 -27.63 -21.94 7.56
CA PRO A 425 -28.00 -22.09 8.98
C PRO A 425 -26.82 -22.56 9.82
N GLY A 426 -26.75 -22.11 11.07
CA GLY A 426 -25.64 -22.40 11.96
C GLY A 426 -25.55 -23.88 12.34
N ARG A 427 -24.53 -24.58 11.87
CA ARG A 427 -24.16 -25.94 12.32
C ARG A 427 -23.04 -25.92 13.35
N ARG A 428 -22.31 -24.81 13.47
CA ARG A 428 -21.23 -24.60 14.43
C ARG A 428 -21.47 -23.28 15.17
N SER A 429 -20.98 -23.21 16.39
CA SER A 429 -20.88 -21.93 17.09
C SER A 429 -20.04 -20.95 16.24
N PRO A 430 -20.36 -19.66 16.27
CA PRO A 430 -19.60 -18.66 15.50
C PRO A 430 -18.16 -18.59 15.99
N GLY A 431 -17.21 -18.47 15.06
CA GLY A 431 -15.84 -18.10 15.39
C GLY A 431 -15.74 -16.61 15.70
N LEU A 432 -15.16 -16.28 16.85
CA LEU A 432 -14.97 -14.91 17.31
C LEU A 432 -13.49 -14.57 17.38
N THR A 433 -13.14 -13.33 17.02
CA THR A 433 -11.83 -12.74 17.28
C THR A 433 -12.03 -11.36 17.87
N TYR A 434 -11.34 -11.05 18.94
CA TYR A 434 -11.41 -9.73 19.57
C TYR A 434 -10.05 -9.32 20.12
N GLY A 435 -9.82 -8.01 20.22
CA GLY A 435 -8.56 -7.52 20.73
C GLY A 435 -8.56 -6.01 20.96
N ALA A 436 -7.53 -5.58 21.66
CA ALA A 436 -7.24 -4.17 21.90
C ALA A 436 -5.81 -3.84 21.48
N ASP A 437 -5.61 -2.66 20.93
CA ASP A 437 -4.30 -2.17 20.53
C ASP A 437 -4.05 -0.74 20.99
N ALA A 438 -2.80 -0.41 21.19
CA ALA A 438 -2.35 0.89 21.59
C ALA A 438 -1.14 1.32 20.76
N ARG A 439 -1.11 2.57 20.38
CA ARG A 439 0.03 3.23 19.78
C ARG A 439 0.34 4.50 20.55
N PHE A 440 1.58 4.63 20.97
CA PHE A 440 2.11 5.83 21.62
C PHE A 440 3.19 6.43 20.74
N ALA A 441 3.09 7.73 20.48
CA ALA A 441 4.10 8.48 19.73
C ALA A 441 4.76 9.51 20.65
N PHE A 442 6.08 9.42 20.79
CA PHE A 442 6.88 10.30 21.64
C PHE A 442 7.76 11.18 20.74
N GLY A 443 7.53 12.47 20.76
CA GLY A 443 8.26 13.42 19.91
C GLY A 443 8.12 13.10 18.42
N LYS A 444 9.22 13.25 17.67
CA LYS A 444 9.23 13.11 16.19
C LYS A 444 9.60 11.71 15.71
N ASN A 445 10.34 10.92 16.49
CA ASN A 445 11.04 9.74 15.99
C ASN A 445 10.75 8.44 16.74
N LEU A 446 10.13 8.48 17.93
CA LEU A 446 9.92 7.30 18.76
C LEU A 446 8.43 6.93 18.78
N THR A 447 8.14 5.66 18.49
CA THR A 447 6.79 5.08 18.60
C THR A 447 6.86 3.76 19.36
N ALA A 448 5.85 3.52 20.22
CA ALA A 448 5.62 2.24 20.85
C ALA A 448 4.25 1.72 20.40
N ASN A 449 4.20 0.45 19.99
CA ASN A 449 2.98 -0.24 19.62
C ASN A 449 2.80 -1.46 20.52
N ALA A 450 1.58 -1.72 20.95
CA ALA A 450 1.25 -2.92 21.70
C ALA A 450 -0.13 -3.41 21.29
N TYR A 451 -0.34 -4.73 21.30
CA TYR A 451 -1.68 -5.29 21.22
C TYR A 451 -1.82 -6.58 22.04
N TRP A 452 -3.04 -6.85 22.39
CA TRP A 452 -3.53 -8.13 22.85
C TRP A 452 -4.74 -8.53 22.02
N ALA A 453 -4.78 -9.79 21.55
CA ALA A 453 -5.91 -10.34 20.83
C ALA A 453 -6.17 -11.78 21.26
N ALA A 454 -7.43 -12.20 21.17
CA ALA A 454 -7.82 -13.57 21.42
C ALA A 454 -8.85 -14.04 20.39
N THR A 455 -8.87 -15.34 20.15
CA THR A 455 -9.86 -16.00 19.32
C THR A 455 -10.69 -16.98 20.18
N ASP A 456 -11.95 -17.13 19.82
CA ASP A 456 -12.82 -18.19 20.31
C ASP A 456 -13.27 -19.00 19.09
N THR A 457 -12.51 -20.05 18.79
CA THR A 457 -12.78 -20.92 17.65
C THR A 457 -13.42 -22.21 18.16
N PRO A 458 -14.59 -22.60 17.67
CA PRO A 458 -15.28 -23.81 18.09
C PRO A 458 -14.40 -25.06 18.02
N GLY A 459 -14.33 -25.79 19.11
CA GLY A 459 -13.54 -27.02 19.24
C GLY A 459 -12.05 -26.82 19.56
N LEU A 460 -11.57 -25.58 19.67
CA LEU A 460 -10.24 -25.27 20.15
C LEU A 460 -10.31 -24.75 21.59
N LEU A 461 -9.50 -25.34 22.47
CA LEU A 461 -9.44 -24.92 23.88
C LEU A 461 -7.99 -24.49 24.21
N ARG A 462 -7.83 -23.41 25.01
CA ARG A 462 -6.55 -22.87 25.44
C ARG A 462 -5.68 -22.31 24.30
N ASP A 463 -4.66 -21.57 24.64
CA ASP A 463 -3.65 -21.03 23.71
C ASP A 463 -4.20 -20.29 22.48
N GLN A 464 -5.30 -19.57 22.68
CA GLN A 464 -6.00 -18.82 21.63
C GLN A 464 -5.67 -17.29 21.68
N ALA A 465 -4.57 -16.88 22.29
CA ALA A 465 -4.21 -15.48 22.41
C ALA A 465 -2.95 -15.15 21.60
N SER A 466 -2.87 -13.89 21.19
CA SER A 466 -1.68 -13.27 20.60
C SER A 466 -1.38 -11.95 21.28
N VAL A 467 -0.10 -11.68 21.57
CA VAL A 467 0.36 -10.47 22.23
C VAL A 467 1.59 -9.94 21.49
N ARG A 468 1.64 -8.64 21.27
CA ARG A 468 2.80 -7.96 20.67
C ARG A 468 3.15 -6.69 21.42
N THR A 469 4.43 -6.44 21.55
CA THR A 469 5.00 -5.16 21.93
C THR A 469 6.10 -4.80 20.96
N GLN A 470 6.17 -3.54 20.55
CA GLN A 470 7.18 -3.03 19.63
C GLN A 470 7.57 -1.62 20.03
N LEU A 471 8.86 -1.35 20.02
CA LEU A 471 9.44 -0.02 20.12
C LEU A 471 10.20 0.28 18.82
N ASP A 472 9.92 1.43 18.23
CA ASP A 472 10.51 1.85 16.95
C ASP A 472 11.01 3.28 17.07
N TYR A 473 12.34 3.45 16.94
CA TYR A 473 13.01 4.74 16.84
C TYR A 473 13.52 4.92 15.42
N THR A 474 12.96 5.88 14.69
CA THR A 474 13.26 6.14 13.27
C THR A 474 13.69 7.59 13.08
N ALA A 475 15.01 7.84 13.13
CA ALA A 475 15.62 9.12 12.75
C ALA A 475 16.39 8.96 11.43
N ASP A 476 16.84 10.07 10.82
CA ASP A 476 17.58 10.03 9.55
C ASP A 476 18.86 9.21 9.66
N ARG A 477 19.67 9.46 10.70
CA ARG A 477 20.98 8.81 10.88
C ARG A 477 20.92 7.50 11.61
N TYR A 478 19.99 7.31 12.56
CA TYR A 478 19.88 6.15 13.42
C TYR A 478 18.49 5.55 13.33
N GLY A 479 18.41 4.24 13.37
CA GLY A 479 17.17 3.48 13.50
C GLY A 479 17.35 2.34 14.50
N LEU A 480 16.32 2.11 15.31
CA LEU A 480 16.25 1.00 16.25
C LEU A 480 14.81 0.45 16.24
N GLN A 481 14.67 -0.84 16.09
CA GLN A 481 13.39 -1.53 16.31
C GLN A 481 13.60 -2.72 17.23
N VAL A 482 12.76 -2.80 18.25
CA VAL A 482 12.70 -3.97 19.16
C VAL A 482 11.26 -4.46 19.17
N GLU A 483 11.07 -5.77 19.01
CA GLU A 483 9.75 -6.38 19.00
C GLU A 483 9.75 -7.69 19.80
N ARG A 484 8.69 -7.91 20.56
CA ARG A 484 8.32 -9.21 21.12
C ARG A 484 6.90 -9.54 20.67
N LEU A 485 6.72 -10.74 20.07
CA LEU A 485 5.46 -11.25 19.59
C LEU A 485 5.26 -12.68 20.08
N SER A 486 4.09 -12.94 20.67
CA SER A 486 3.63 -14.27 21.07
C SER A 486 2.36 -14.60 20.31
N VAL A 487 2.29 -15.80 19.73
CA VAL A 487 1.08 -16.31 19.05
C VAL A 487 0.80 -17.73 19.56
N GLY A 488 -0.37 -17.91 20.13
CA GLY A 488 -0.82 -19.19 20.67
C GLY A 488 -0.95 -20.27 19.59
N ALA A 489 -0.83 -21.53 20.00
CA ALA A 489 -0.96 -22.69 19.09
C ALA A 489 -2.33 -22.76 18.44
N ASN A 490 -3.38 -22.40 19.18
CA ASN A 490 -4.76 -22.43 18.76
C ASN A 490 -5.32 -21.03 18.38
N PHE A 491 -4.44 -20.03 18.28
CA PHE A 491 -4.87 -18.71 17.80
C PHE A 491 -5.30 -18.78 16.34
N ASN A 492 -6.59 -18.60 16.06
CA ASN A 492 -7.18 -18.77 14.75
C ASN A 492 -8.16 -17.64 14.38
N PRO A 493 -7.67 -16.52 13.86
CA PRO A 493 -8.52 -15.45 13.39
C PRO A 493 -9.22 -15.88 12.09
N GLU A 494 -10.44 -16.42 12.19
CA GLU A 494 -11.16 -16.99 11.04
C GLU A 494 -11.48 -15.96 9.95
N THR A 495 -11.60 -14.69 10.31
CA THR A 495 -11.77 -13.56 9.38
C THR A 495 -10.43 -12.94 8.98
N GLY A 496 -9.32 -13.45 9.50
CA GLY A 496 -7.99 -12.88 9.36
C GLY A 496 -6.99 -13.83 8.73
N PHE A 497 -5.73 -13.55 8.95
CA PHE A 497 -4.60 -14.34 8.46
C PHE A 497 -3.51 -14.44 9.53
N ALA A 498 -3.10 -15.65 9.87
CA ALA A 498 -1.95 -15.94 10.71
C ALA A 498 -0.99 -16.85 9.94
N ARG A 499 0.14 -16.30 9.53
CA ARG A 499 1.17 -17.04 8.79
C ARG A 499 1.81 -18.14 9.62
N ARG A 500 1.96 -17.90 10.93
CA ARG A 500 2.61 -18.80 11.88
C ARG A 500 1.88 -18.77 13.22
N ARG A 501 1.76 -19.92 13.85
CA ARG A 501 1.16 -20.12 15.19
C ARG A 501 2.16 -20.88 16.05
N ASP A 502 1.86 -21.02 17.35
CA ASP A 502 2.73 -21.69 18.33
C ASP A 502 4.12 -21.09 18.34
N MET A 503 4.21 -19.75 18.50
CA MET A 503 5.51 -19.06 18.44
C MET A 503 5.68 -17.95 19.45
N GLU A 504 6.95 -17.80 19.88
CA GLU A 504 7.49 -16.69 20.61
C GLU A 504 8.61 -16.05 19.76
N LYS A 505 8.43 -14.81 19.33
CA LYS A 505 9.37 -14.11 18.47
C LYS A 505 10.02 -12.94 19.20
N SER A 506 11.34 -12.84 19.14
CA SER A 506 12.11 -11.66 19.48
C SER A 506 12.78 -11.11 18.22
N PHE A 507 12.62 -9.82 18.00
CA PHE A 507 13.21 -9.14 16.85
C PHE A 507 13.94 -7.87 17.29
N LEU A 508 15.15 -7.69 16.76
CA LEU A 508 15.96 -6.49 16.92
C LEU A 508 16.45 -6.03 15.55
N SER A 509 16.34 -4.75 15.24
CA SER A 509 16.96 -4.16 14.06
C SER A 509 17.66 -2.86 14.42
N LEU A 510 18.84 -2.67 13.89
CA LEU A 510 19.69 -1.50 14.06
C LEU A 510 20.02 -0.91 12.69
N ARG A 511 20.06 0.40 12.59
CA ARG A 511 20.45 1.09 11.35
C ARG A 511 21.31 2.31 11.68
N PHE A 512 22.40 2.48 10.94
CA PHE A 512 23.25 3.66 10.93
C PHE A 512 23.39 4.17 9.49
N SER A 513 22.97 5.40 9.20
CA SER A 513 22.86 5.93 7.84
C SER A 513 23.46 7.35 7.75
N PRO A 514 24.79 7.50 7.77
CA PRO A 514 25.43 8.80 7.62
C PRO A 514 25.30 9.33 6.17
N ARG A 515 25.14 10.66 6.07
CA ARG A 515 25.15 11.40 4.80
C ARG A 515 26.40 12.28 4.73
N PRO A 516 27.34 11.99 3.83
CA PRO A 516 28.46 12.89 3.56
C PRO A 516 27.96 14.24 3.03
N LYS A 517 28.65 15.32 3.40
CA LYS A 517 28.28 16.66 2.94
C LYS A 517 28.73 16.95 1.51
N GLN A 518 29.75 16.25 1.03
CA GLN A 518 30.38 16.44 -0.28
C GLN A 518 30.77 15.09 -0.90
N GLY A 519 31.02 15.06 -2.20
CA GLY A 519 31.49 13.87 -2.93
C GLY A 519 30.39 13.16 -3.71
N LEU A 520 30.74 12.02 -4.26
CA LEU A 520 29.87 11.19 -5.13
C LEU A 520 28.80 10.42 -4.35
N VAL A 521 29.03 10.20 -3.05
CA VAL A 521 28.15 9.40 -2.20
C VAL A 521 27.14 10.31 -1.51
N ARG A 522 25.88 9.98 -1.65
CA ARG A 522 24.76 10.65 -1.01
C ARG A 522 24.51 10.13 0.39
N LYS A 523 24.59 8.80 0.55
CA LYS A 523 24.25 8.13 1.81
C LYS A 523 24.95 6.76 1.90
N TYR A 524 25.53 6.50 3.05
CA TYR A 524 25.84 5.13 3.45
C TYR A 524 24.70 4.58 4.31
N SER A 525 24.48 3.28 4.29
CA SER A 525 23.56 2.64 5.23
C SER A 525 24.15 1.31 5.67
N LEU A 526 24.38 1.18 6.96
CA LEU A 526 24.72 -0.04 7.64
C LEU A 526 23.51 -0.48 8.46
N SER A 527 23.02 -1.69 8.23
CA SER A 527 21.90 -2.24 9.00
C SER A 527 22.19 -3.68 9.42
N SER A 528 21.70 -4.03 10.60
CA SER A 528 21.73 -5.39 11.11
C SER A 528 20.37 -5.72 11.71
N ALA A 529 19.92 -6.96 11.54
CA ALA A 529 18.68 -7.44 12.13
C ALA A 529 18.85 -8.85 12.67
N VAL A 530 18.20 -9.12 13.79
CA VAL A 530 18.12 -10.45 14.41
C VAL A 530 16.66 -10.81 14.56
N ASN A 531 16.25 -11.92 13.97
CA ASN A 531 14.93 -12.52 14.10
C ASN A 531 15.09 -13.88 14.78
N TYR A 532 14.57 -14.03 15.99
CA TYR A 532 14.66 -15.23 16.80
C TYR A 532 13.27 -15.73 17.12
N VAL A 533 12.91 -16.92 16.65
CA VAL A 533 11.58 -17.51 16.81
C VAL A 533 11.73 -18.90 17.41
N GLU A 534 11.11 -19.10 18.54
CA GLU A 534 10.95 -20.39 19.20
C GLU A 534 9.48 -20.77 19.30
N ASN A 535 9.17 -22.05 19.40
CA ASN A 535 7.83 -22.46 19.75
C ASN A 535 7.60 -22.28 21.26
N ARG A 536 6.36 -22.35 21.71
CA ARG A 536 6.00 -22.14 23.12
C ARG A 536 6.53 -23.21 24.07
N ARG A 537 7.18 -24.28 23.55
CA ARG A 537 7.92 -25.29 24.32
C ARG A 537 9.42 -24.96 24.42
N GLY A 538 9.87 -23.78 23.95
CA GLY A 538 11.25 -23.33 23.99
C GLY A 538 12.15 -23.94 22.91
N ARG A 539 11.60 -24.62 21.88
CA ARG A 539 12.41 -25.12 20.76
C ARG A 539 12.64 -23.98 19.75
N LEU A 540 13.89 -23.75 19.45
CA LEU A 540 14.28 -22.84 18.36
C LEU A 540 13.74 -23.37 17.03
N GLU A 541 12.96 -22.57 16.33
CA GLU A 541 12.44 -22.88 14.99
C GLU A 541 13.08 -22.04 13.90
N THR A 542 13.31 -20.75 14.16
CA THR A 542 13.96 -19.88 13.18
C THR A 542 14.88 -18.92 13.92
N ARG A 543 16.12 -18.82 13.49
CA ARG A 543 17.03 -17.74 13.86
C ARG A 543 17.64 -17.19 12.58
N GLN A 544 17.47 -15.91 12.35
CA GLN A 544 18.04 -15.22 11.20
C GLN A 544 18.79 -13.99 11.68
N VAL A 545 20.02 -13.86 11.25
CA VAL A 545 20.88 -12.69 11.50
C VAL A 545 21.27 -12.13 10.14
N ASP A 546 20.86 -10.91 9.89
CA ASP A 546 21.16 -10.17 8.67
C ASP A 546 22.14 -9.05 8.96
N GLY A 547 23.08 -8.83 8.05
CA GLY A 547 23.95 -7.67 8.02
C GLY A 547 24.00 -7.12 6.60
N ASP A 548 23.63 -5.85 6.40
CA ASP A 548 23.60 -5.21 5.08
C ASP A 548 24.37 -3.90 5.10
N PHE A 549 25.18 -3.68 4.09
CA PHE A 549 25.81 -2.42 3.78
C PHE A 549 25.38 -1.93 2.41
N SER A 550 25.01 -0.66 2.30
CA SER A 550 24.66 -0.07 1.02
C SER A 550 25.21 1.34 0.85
N ILE A 551 25.53 1.66 -0.40
CA ILE A 551 26.01 2.97 -0.84
C ILE A 551 24.99 3.51 -1.85
N GLU A 552 24.41 4.66 -1.55
CA GLU A 552 23.58 5.43 -2.47
C GLU A 552 24.42 6.60 -3.02
N PHE A 553 24.49 6.70 -4.33
CA PHE A 553 25.24 7.74 -5.03
C PHE A 553 24.38 8.97 -5.31
N GLN A 554 25.01 10.12 -5.58
CA GLN A 554 24.30 11.37 -5.95
C GLN A 554 23.44 11.20 -7.21
N ASN A 555 23.85 10.30 -8.12
CA ASN A 555 23.07 9.97 -9.32
C ASN A 555 21.84 9.11 -9.03
N GLY A 556 21.62 8.66 -7.78
CA GLY A 556 20.51 7.82 -7.36
C GLY A 556 20.73 6.30 -7.59
N ASP A 557 21.89 5.87 -8.11
CA ASP A 557 22.25 4.45 -8.15
C ASP A 557 22.59 3.97 -6.74
N LYS A 558 22.34 2.68 -6.47
CA LYS A 558 22.64 2.08 -5.17
C LYS A 558 23.31 0.72 -5.33
N VAL A 559 24.38 0.53 -4.61
CA VAL A 559 25.05 -0.78 -4.42
C VAL A 559 24.65 -1.34 -3.07
N LEU A 560 24.42 -2.64 -3.00
CA LEU A 560 24.10 -3.37 -1.78
C LEU A 560 24.98 -4.62 -1.69
N VAL A 561 25.56 -4.85 -0.51
CA VAL A 561 26.24 -6.08 -0.12
C VAL A 561 25.76 -6.46 1.27
N GLY A 562 25.39 -7.71 1.45
CA GLY A 562 24.91 -8.19 2.75
C GLY A 562 25.14 -9.68 2.93
N GLY A 563 25.05 -10.14 4.16
CA GLY A 563 25.14 -11.55 4.54
C GLY A 563 23.99 -11.95 5.45
N THR A 564 23.54 -13.17 5.32
CA THR A 564 22.55 -13.79 6.21
C THR A 564 23.12 -15.06 6.80
N SER A 565 22.93 -15.21 8.12
CA SER A 565 23.10 -16.48 8.82
C SER A 565 21.73 -16.93 9.31
N GLN A 566 21.26 -18.05 8.83
CA GLN A 566 19.93 -18.57 9.13
C GLN A 566 20.01 -19.96 9.74
N TYR A 567 19.11 -20.25 10.66
CA TYR A 567 18.75 -21.58 11.15
C TYR A 567 17.26 -21.74 10.97
N GLU A 568 16.84 -22.83 10.34
CA GLU A 568 15.43 -23.20 10.18
C GLU A 568 15.21 -24.64 10.64
N PHE A 569 14.27 -24.85 11.56
CA PHE A 569 13.82 -26.15 11.99
C PHE A 569 12.55 -26.54 11.25
N LEU A 570 12.58 -27.68 10.57
CA LEU A 570 11.42 -28.27 9.90
C LEU A 570 10.74 -29.26 10.85
N PRO A 571 9.53 -28.95 11.40
CA PRO A 571 8.86 -29.83 12.36
C PRO A 571 8.31 -31.11 11.73
N ARG A 572 8.22 -31.18 10.42
CA ARG A 572 7.81 -32.32 9.60
C ARG A 572 8.51 -32.27 8.25
N PRO A 573 8.58 -33.41 7.52
CA PRO A 573 9.14 -33.42 6.17
C PRO A 573 8.51 -32.32 5.29
N PHE A 574 9.35 -31.61 4.56
CA PHE A 574 8.94 -30.49 3.71
C PHE A 574 9.30 -30.75 2.26
N ARG A 575 8.28 -30.92 1.41
CA ARG A 575 8.44 -31.06 -0.03
C ARG A 575 8.71 -29.66 -0.63
N ILE A 576 9.96 -29.36 -0.93
CA ILE A 576 10.40 -28.09 -1.47
C ILE A 576 10.26 -28.00 -3.01
N ALA A 577 10.35 -29.16 -3.69
CA ALA A 577 10.09 -29.33 -5.11
C ALA A 577 9.40 -30.67 -5.37
N GLN A 578 8.97 -30.95 -6.62
CA GLN A 578 8.16 -32.11 -6.95
C GLN A 578 8.81 -33.41 -6.44
N ASP A 579 10.12 -33.60 -6.63
CA ASP A 579 10.85 -34.81 -6.32
C ASP A 579 11.89 -34.61 -5.18
N VAL A 580 11.82 -33.49 -4.46
CA VAL A 580 12.79 -33.15 -3.41
C VAL A 580 12.06 -32.87 -2.10
N THR A 581 12.29 -33.71 -1.11
CA THR A 581 11.68 -33.60 0.22
C THR A 581 12.78 -33.54 1.29
N LEU A 582 12.81 -32.44 2.03
CA LEU A 582 13.69 -32.26 3.18
C LEU A 582 13.18 -32.99 4.39
N ALA A 583 14.05 -33.63 5.14
CA ALA A 583 13.70 -34.33 6.38
C ALA A 583 13.29 -33.34 7.50
N SER A 584 12.60 -33.85 8.51
CA SER A 584 12.35 -33.11 9.75
C SER A 584 13.63 -32.98 10.56
N ALA A 585 14.29 -31.83 10.45
CA ALA A 585 15.59 -31.54 11.08
C ALA A 585 15.82 -30.02 11.23
N GLY A 586 16.89 -29.64 11.91
CA GLY A 586 17.37 -28.26 11.97
C GLY A 586 18.49 -28.02 10.95
N TYR A 587 18.35 -26.97 10.18
CA TYR A 587 19.25 -26.64 9.08
C TYR A 587 19.89 -25.27 9.32
N PRO A 588 21.18 -25.20 9.68
CA PRO A 588 21.92 -23.94 9.65
C PRO A 588 22.46 -23.69 8.24
N PHE A 589 22.35 -22.46 7.75
CA PHE A 589 22.91 -22.07 6.46
C PHE A 589 23.23 -20.58 6.39
N ARG A 590 24.18 -20.22 5.52
CA ARG A 590 24.66 -18.86 5.33
C ARG A 590 24.75 -18.54 3.86
N PHE A 591 24.39 -17.32 3.50
CA PHE A 591 24.50 -16.85 2.14
C PHE A 591 24.85 -15.36 2.05
N LEU A 592 25.49 -15.01 0.95
CA LEU A 592 25.84 -13.64 0.59
C LEU A 592 24.75 -13.08 -0.34
N ARG A 593 24.39 -11.83 -0.12
CA ARG A 593 23.50 -11.05 -0.98
C ARG A 593 24.28 -9.91 -1.61
N THR A 594 24.13 -9.74 -2.90
CA THR A 594 24.67 -8.59 -3.62
C THR A 594 23.61 -7.99 -4.51
N GLY A 595 23.69 -6.70 -4.73
CA GLY A 595 22.70 -6.03 -5.55
C GLY A 595 23.10 -4.68 -6.08
N PHE A 596 22.46 -4.32 -7.18
CA PHE A 596 22.57 -3.01 -7.80
C PHE A 596 21.18 -2.49 -8.12
N ASP A 597 20.85 -1.27 -7.68
CA ASP A 597 19.64 -0.55 -8.02
C ASP A 597 20.00 0.57 -8.99
N PHE A 598 19.47 0.51 -10.18
CA PHE A 598 19.56 1.58 -11.17
C PHE A 598 18.61 2.70 -10.81
N SER A 599 19.07 3.93 -10.87
CA SER A 599 18.27 5.13 -10.54
C SER A 599 17.02 5.25 -11.42
N GLN A 600 15.88 5.46 -10.79
CA GLN A 600 14.58 5.61 -11.46
C GLN A 600 14.44 6.89 -12.30
N ARG A 601 15.42 7.80 -12.30
CA ARG A 601 15.45 8.96 -13.18
C ARG A 601 15.75 8.61 -14.65
N ARG A 602 16.21 7.38 -14.91
CA ARG A 602 16.49 6.90 -16.26
C ARG A 602 15.24 6.33 -16.91
N ARG A 603 15.19 6.35 -18.24
CA ARG A 603 14.15 5.62 -19.00
C ARG A 603 14.24 4.11 -18.81
N VAL A 604 15.44 3.62 -18.47
CA VAL A 604 15.70 2.22 -18.15
C VAL A 604 16.25 2.16 -16.73
N PHE A 605 15.53 1.49 -15.85
CA PHE A 605 15.94 1.25 -14.47
C PHE A 605 15.48 -0.12 -13.99
N GLY A 606 15.89 -0.51 -12.81
CA GLY A 606 15.53 -1.79 -12.20
C GLY A 606 16.49 -2.16 -11.10
N GLN A 607 16.32 -3.35 -10.57
CA GLN A 607 17.15 -3.91 -9.52
C GLN A 607 17.67 -5.28 -9.98
N VAL A 608 18.97 -5.50 -9.85
CA VAL A 608 19.59 -6.81 -10.02
C VAL A 608 20.02 -7.30 -8.64
N ARG A 609 19.67 -8.54 -8.30
CA ARG A 609 20.04 -9.20 -7.05
C ARG A 609 20.68 -10.54 -7.35
N VAL A 610 21.73 -10.85 -6.61
CA VAL A 610 22.37 -12.17 -6.62
C VAL A 610 22.57 -12.61 -5.18
N ASP A 611 21.95 -13.74 -4.85
CA ASP A 611 22.11 -14.40 -3.57
C ASP A 611 22.79 -15.75 -3.80
N ARG A 612 23.86 -16.04 -3.05
CA ARG A 612 24.61 -17.29 -3.18
C ARG A 612 25.14 -17.77 -1.85
N GLY A 613 24.98 -19.05 -1.59
CA GLY A 613 25.52 -19.68 -0.40
C GLY A 613 24.88 -21.01 -0.07
N GLU A 614 24.95 -21.37 1.20
CA GLU A 614 24.32 -22.57 1.76
C GLU A 614 22.79 -22.42 1.75
N PHE A 615 22.08 -23.53 1.64
CA PHE A 615 20.63 -23.57 1.69
C PHE A 615 20.17 -24.97 2.13
N TYR A 616 19.55 -25.06 3.28
CA TYR A 616 19.19 -26.33 3.94
C TYR A 616 20.35 -27.33 3.97
N SER A 617 20.24 -28.47 3.26
CA SER A 617 21.24 -29.53 3.18
C SER A 617 22.30 -29.32 2.08
N GLY A 618 22.29 -28.19 1.41
CA GLY A 618 23.19 -27.96 0.25
C GLY A 618 23.41 -26.48 -0.07
N THR A 619 23.27 -26.11 -1.33
CA THR A 619 23.55 -24.73 -1.80
C THR A 619 22.44 -24.18 -2.70
N GLN A 620 22.36 -22.85 -2.73
CA GLN A 620 21.48 -22.10 -3.62
C GLN A 620 22.24 -20.95 -4.29
N THR A 621 21.91 -20.72 -5.56
CA THR A 621 22.22 -19.47 -6.27
C THR A 621 20.95 -18.92 -6.86
N THR A 622 20.60 -17.69 -6.46
CA THR A 622 19.44 -16.95 -6.98
C THR A 622 19.95 -15.75 -7.75
N VAL A 623 19.46 -15.57 -8.99
CA VAL A 623 19.62 -14.34 -9.76
C VAL A 623 18.25 -13.78 -10.05
N ALA A 624 18.03 -12.51 -9.68
CA ALA A 624 16.74 -11.88 -9.87
C ALA A 624 16.85 -10.46 -10.46
N VAL A 625 15.98 -10.16 -11.40
CA VAL A 625 15.69 -8.81 -11.91
C VAL A 625 14.30 -8.41 -11.40
N ARG A 626 14.23 -7.31 -10.66
CA ARG A 626 13.01 -6.83 -10.01
C ARG A 626 12.79 -5.35 -10.30
N ALA A 627 11.53 -4.93 -10.26
CA ALA A 627 11.14 -3.53 -10.45
C ALA A 627 11.84 -2.88 -11.66
N ALA A 628 12.09 -3.68 -12.71
CA ALA A 628 12.71 -3.20 -13.93
C ALA A 628 11.66 -2.54 -14.83
N ARG A 629 12.04 -1.46 -15.49
CA ARG A 629 11.21 -0.74 -16.43
C ARG A 629 12.05 -0.19 -17.60
N PHE A 630 11.50 -0.33 -18.77
CA PHE A 630 11.93 0.30 -20.01
C PHE A 630 10.81 1.24 -20.45
N ALA A 631 10.95 2.54 -20.22
CA ALA A 631 10.04 3.55 -20.74
C ALA A 631 10.44 3.82 -22.20
N VAL A 632 9.81 3.11 -23.15
CA VAL A 632 10.03 3.27 -24.59
C VAL A 632 9.59 4.67 -25.01
N SER A 633 8.43 5.11 -24.52
CA SER A 633 7.90 6.46 -24.65
C SER A 633 7.09 6.82 -23.38
N SER A 634 6.47 8.00 -23.33
CA SER A 634 5.49 8.35 -22.30
C SER A 634 4.24 7.47 -22.37
N LEU A 635 3.96 6.86 -23.52
CA LEU A 635 2.78 6.03 -23.77
C LEU A 635 3.05 4.54 -23.58
N LEU A 636 4.29 4.06 -23.86
CA LEU A 636 4.61 2.64 -23.87
C LEU A 636 5.72 2.33 -22.86
N SER A 637 5.44 1.40 -21.96
CA SER A 637 6.41 0.85 -21.01
C SER A 637 6.42 -0.68 -21.03
N ILE A 638 7.59 -1.25 -20.76
CA ILE A 638 7.82 -2.69 -20.59
C ILE A 638 8.47 -2.88 -19.21
N GLU A 639 7.88 -3.72 -18.39
CA GLU A 639 8.33 -3.98 -17.01
C GLU A 639 8.69 -5.47 -16.86
N PRO A 640 9.92 -5.87 -17.22
CA PRO A 640 10.36 -7.24 -17.11
C PRO A 640 10.66 -7.61 -15.66
N THR A 641 10.37 -8.86 -15.31
CA THR A 641 10.77 -9.50 -14.07
C THR A 641 11.35 -10.86 -14.36
N ALA A 642 12.40 -11.25 -13.65
CA ALA A 642 12.99 -12.57 -13.78
C ALA A 642 13.55 -13.03 -12.42
N SER A 643 13.41 -14.31 -12.13
CA SER A 643 14.05 -14.95 -10.99
C SER A 643 14.41 -16.38 -11.37
N VAL A 644 15.68 -16.71 -11.25
CA VAL A 644 16.20 -18.06 -11.45
C VAL A 644 16.84 -18.51 -10.15
N ASN A 645 16.36 -19.61 -9.59
CA ASN A 645 16.89 -20.22 -8.39
C ASN A 645 17.45 -21.61 -8.73
N LYS A 646 18.75 -21.74 -8.73
CA LYS A 646 19.43 -23.02 -8.87
C LYS A 646 19.71 -23.57 -7.46
N VAL A 647 19.14 -24.73 -7.15
CA VAL A 647 19.22 -25.37 -5.84
C VAL A 647 19.81 -26.76 -5.98
N GLU A 648 20.85 -27.06 -5.19
CA GLU A 648 21.53 -28.33 -5.12
C GLU A 648 21.56 -28.78 -3.66
N LEU A 649 20.77 -29.80 -3.30
CA LEU A 649 20.61 -30.35 -1.97
C LEU A 649 21.07 -31.81 -1.93
N ALA A 650 21.29 -32.34 -0.74
CA ALA A 650 21.62 -33.77 -0.59
C ALA A 650 20.47 -34.68 -1.11
N GLU A 651 19.22 -34.21 -0.99
CA GLU A 651 18.01 -34.90 -1.41
C GLU A 651 17.72 -34.79 -2.92
N GLY A 652 18.42 -33.90 -3.61
CA GLY A 652 18.23 -33.71 -5.05
C GLY A 652 18.53 -32.29 -5.54
N ARG A 653 18.46 -32.08 -6.82
CA ARG A 653 18.71 -30.78 -7.46
C ARG A 653 17.53 -30.33 -8.30
N PHE A 654 17.26 -29.05 -8.31
CA PHE A 654 16.22 -28.47 -9.14
C PHE A 654 16.54 -27.00 -9.48
N THR A 655 15.92 -26.51 -10.52
CA THR A 655 15.97 -25.10 -10.89
C THR A 655 14.54 -24.58 -11.03
N THR A 656 14.24 -23.47 -10.34
CA THR A 656 12.98 -22.76 -10.56
C THR A 656 13.23 -21.49 -11.34
N THR A 657 12.43 -21.28 -12.36
CA THR A 657 12.51 -20.12 -13.24
C THR A 657 11.14 -19.44 -13.27
N LEU A 658 11.11 -18.18 -12.88
CA LEU A 658 9.96 -17.29 -13.03
C LEU A 658 10.39 -16.12 -13.90
N VAL A 659 9.80 -15.99 -15.07
CA VAL A 659 10.04 -14.87 -15.99
C VAL A 659 8.70 -14.26 -16.34
N GLY A 660 8.62 -12.95 -16.26
CA GLY A 660 7.42 -12.22 -16.61
C GLY A 660 7.72 -10.88 -17.24
N SER A 661 6.73 -10.34 -17.90
CA SER A 661 6.78 -8.96 -18.40
C SER A 661 5.39 -8.35 -18.38
N ARG A 662 5.31 -7.14 -17.87
CA ARG A 662 4.12 -6.29 -18.03
C ARG A 662 4.39 -5.27 -19.11
N ILE A 663 3.59 -5.28 -20.16
CA ILE A 663 3.63 -4.32 -21.26
C ILE A 663 2.42 -3.41 -21.09
N THR A 664 2.63 -2.10 -20.95
CA THR A 664 1.53 -1.14 -20.78
C THR A 664 1.60 -0.10 -21.89
N TYR A 665 0.47 0.06 -22.59
CA TYR A 665 0.25 1.12 -23.56
C TYR A 665 -0.86 2.05 -23.04
N THR A 666 -0.49 3.27 -22.66
CA THR A 666 -1.37 4.27 -22.05
C THR A 666 -1.72 5.32 -23.12
N MET A 667 -2.88 5.20 -23.73
CA MET A 667 -3.33 6.11 -24.79
C MET A 667 -3.64 7.51 -24.23
N THR A 668 -4.26 7.54 -23.06
CA THR A 668 -4.54 8.76 -22.28
C THR A 668 -4.51 8.41 -20.80
N PRO A 669 -4.47 9.36 -19.87
CA PRO A 669 -4.60 9.06 -18.42
C PRO A 669 -5.86 8.26 -18.05
N TRP A 670 -6.87 8.25 -18.92
CA TRP A 670 -8.17 7.60 -18.75
C TRP A 670 -8.30 6.27 -19.48
N MET A 671 -7.38 5.95 -20.40
CA MET A 671 -7.49 4.80 -21.27
C MET A 671 -6.14 4.13 -21.48
N PHE A 672 -6.02 2.86 -21.09
CA PHE A 672 -4.82 2.08 -21.28
C PHE A 672 -5.10 0.60 -21.50
N THR A 673 -4.13 -0.08 -22.12
CA THR A 673 -4.05 -1.53 -22.23
C THR A 673 -2.80 -2.02 -21.51
N SER A 674 -2.94 -3.07 -20.71
CA SER A 674 -1.83 -3.72 -20.01
C SER A 674 -1.86 -5.22 -20.26
N ALA A 675 -0.74 -5.80 -20.70
CA ALA A 675 -0.56 -7.23 -20.88
C ALA A 675 0.49 -7.73 -19.89
N LEU A 676 0.11 -8.64 -19.00
CA LEU A 676 1.02 -9.35 -18.09
C LEU A 676 1.19 -10.78 -18.60
N ILE A 677 2.41 -11.16 -18.95
CA ILE A 677 2.77 -12.50 -19.44
C ILE A 677 3.77 -13.08 -18.45
N GLN A 678 3.53 -14.29 -17.95
CA GLN A 678 4.37 -14.92 -16.91
C GLN A 678 4.56 -16.41 -17.21
N TYR A 679 5.82 -16.85 -17.19
CA TYR A 679 6.19 -18.26 -17.20
C TYR A 679 6.73 -18.67 -15.83
N ASN A 680 6.24 -19.77 -15.30
CA ASN A 680 6.66 -20.35 -14.03
C ASN A 680 6.98 -21.84 -14.20
N SER A 681 8.24 -22.19 -14.08
CA SER A 681 8.67 -23.59 -14.20
C SER A 681 8.21 -24.48 -13.05
N SER A 682 7.99 -23.91 -11.84
CA SER A 682 7.55 -24.71 -10.67
C SER A 682 6.12 -25.25 -10.82
N THR A 683 5.29 -24.53 -11.56
CA THR A 683 3.90 -24.94 -11.87
C THR A 683 3.75 -25.37 -13.32
N ALA A 684 4.87 -25.41 -14.08
CA ALA A 684 4.90 -25.69 -15.52
C ALA A 684 3.79 -24.91 -16.27
N SER A 685 3.67 -23.63 -16.01
CA SER A 685 2.57 -22.81 -16.53
C SER A 685 3.07 -21.55 -17.23
N LEU A 686 2.38 -21.23 -18.32
CA LEU A 686 2.45 -19.93 -18.99
C LEU A 686 1.09 -19.25 -18.80
N ALA A 687 1.09 -18.10 -18.16
CA ALA A 687 -0.12 -17.31 -17.90
C ALA A 687 -0.04 -15.96 -18.60
N SER A 688 -1.14 -15.50 -19.17
CA SER A 688 -1.28 -14.16 -19.72
C SER A 688 -2.58 -13.52 -19.27
N ASN A 689 -2.48 -12.25 -18.90
CA ASN A 689 -3.62 -11.40 -18.56
C ASN A 689 -3.49 -10.12 -19.39
N VAL A 690 -4.42 -9.90 -20.29
CA VAL A 690 -4.52 -8.68 -21.10
C VAL A 690 -5.73 -7.90 -20.64
N ARG A 691 -5.52 -6.67 -20.21
CA ARG A 691 -6.58 -5.80 -19.67
C ARG A 691 -6.61 -4.48 -20.42
N PHE A 692 -7.77 -4.14 -20.98
CA PHE A 692 -8.11 -2.82 -21.45
C PHE A 692 -8.99 -2.14 -20.40
N ARG A 693 -8.68 -0.89 -20.04
CA ARG A 693 -9.49 -0.03 -19.16
C ARG A 693 -9.74 1.30 -19.84
N TRP A 694 -10.96 1.72 -19.80
CA TRP A 694 -11.40 3.04 -20.28
C TRP A 694 -12.36 3.68 -19.29
N GLU A 695 -11.92 4.74 -18.64
CA GLU A 695 -12.76 5.63 -17.84
C GLU A 695 -13.44 6.63 -18.80
N TYR A 696 -14.62 6.27 -19.33
CA TYR A 696 -15.31 7.05 -20.35
C TYR A 696 -16.03 8.28 -19.80
N LEU A 697 -16.32 8.31 -18.49
CA LEU A 697 -16.75 9.45 -17.69
C LEU A 697 -16.11 9.32 -16.29
N PRO A 698 -15.91 10.42 -15.55
CA PRO A 698 -15.34 10.34 -14.22
C PRO A 698 -16.06 9.31 -13.33
N GLY A 699 -15.32 8.31 -12.85
CA GLY A 699 -15.83 7.20 -12.04
C GLY A 699 -16.62 6.12 -12.78
N SER A 700 -16.86 6.26 -14.10
CA SER A 700 -17.57 5.28 -14.94
C SER A 700 -16.60 4.61 -15.90
N GLU A 701 -16.58 3.27 -15.93
CA GLU A 701 -15.51 2.53 -16.55
C GLU A 701 -16.02 1.36 -17.40
N LEU A 702 -15.28 1.09 -18.47
CA LEU A 702 -15.35 -0.14 -19.25
C LEU A 702 -14.05 -0.91 -19.07
N PHE A 703 -14.17 -2.18 -18.75
CA PHE A 703 -13.07 -3.13 -18.73
C PHE A 703 -13.30 -4.25 -19.73
N VAL A 704 -12.23 -4.63 -20.43
CA VAL A 704 -12.18 -5.86 -21.20
C VAL A 704 -10.95 -6.62 -20.75
N VAL A 705 -11.14 -7.82 -20.25
CA VAL A 705 -10.06 -8.65 -19.70
C VAL A 705 -10.01 -9.98 -20.41
N TYR A 706 -8.83 -10.36 -20.88
CA TYR A 706 -8.54 -11.68 -21.41
C TYR A 706 -7.53 -12.37 -20.52
N ASN A 707 -7.90 -13.54 -19.99
CA ASN A 707 -7.02 -14.42 -19.23
C ASN A 707 -6.78 -15.70 -20.02
N ASP A 708 -5.54 -16.15 -20.04
CA ASP A 708 -5.14 -17.42 -20.66
C ASP A 708 -4.11 -18.09 -19.75
N GLN A 709 -4.31 -19.35 -19.43
CA GLN A 709 -3.37 -20.18 -18.69
C GLN A 709 -3.14 -21.48 -19.46
N ARG A 710 -1.87 -21.79 -19.67
CA ARG A 710 -1.43 -22.95 -20.44
C ARG A 710 -0.47 -23.81 -19.63
N SER A 711 -0.55 -25.12 -19.81
CA SER A 711 0.42 -26.06 -19.30
C SER A 711 1.57 -26.22 -20.28
N THR A 712 2.81 -26.15 -19.77
CA THR A 712 4.03 -26.39 -20.54
C THR A 712 4.51 -27.84 -20.47
N LEU A 713 3.72 -28.73 -19.87
CA LEU A 713 4.01 -30.18 -19.79
C LEU A 713 3.49 -30.97 -21.02
N THR A 714 2.89 -30.31 -21.99
CA THR A 714 2.36 -30.97 -23.20
C THR A 714 3.46 -31.16 -24.24
N ASP A 715 3.46 -32.31 -24.93
CA ASP A 715 4.46 -32.67 -25.94
C ASP A 715 4.39 -31.86 -27.26
N GLY A 716 3.55 -30.84 -27.32
CA GLY A 716 3.38 -29.99 -28.50
C GLY A 716 4.29 -28.75 -28.50
N PHE A 717 4.55 -28.19 -29.68
CA PHE A 717 5.29 -26.92 -29.83
C PHE A 717 4.63 -25.76 -29.11
N PHE A 718 3.30 -25.77 -28.97
CA PHE A 718 2.53 -24.79 -28.20
C PHE A 718 2.04 -25.39 -26.89
N PRO A 719 2.14 -24.64 -25.76
CA PRO A 719 1.60 -25.07 -24.47
C PRO A 719 0.10 -25.38 -24.55
N GLY A 720 -0.33 -26.48 -23.91
CA GLY A 720 -1.73 -26.90 -23.89
C GLY A 720 -2.62 -25.94 -23.08
N LEU A 721 -3.78 -25.60 -23.62
CA LEU A 721 -4.75 -24.73 -22.93
C LEU A 721 -5.26 -25.43 -21.65
N ALA A 722 -5.06 -24.79 -20.50
CA ALA A 722 -5.64 -25.17 -19.21
C ALA A 722 -6.92 -24.38 -18.95
N ASN A 723 -6.82 -23.07 -18.90
CA ASN A 723 -7.94 -22.15 -18.63
C ASN A 723 -7.88 -20.93 -19.54
N ARG A 724 -9.05 -20.42 -19.94
CA ARG A 724 -9.18 -19.19 -20.70
C ARG A 724 -10.47 -18.47 -20.30
N SER A 725 -10.42 -17.16 -20.14
CA SER A 725 -11.64 -16.36 -19.95
C SER A 725 -11.55 -15.01 -20.67
N VAL A 726 -12.69 -14.58 -21.19
CA VAL A 726 -12.92 -13.21 -21.65
C VAL A 726 -13.97 -12.61 -20.74
N ILE A 727 -13.69 -11.45 -20.17
CA ILE A 727 -14.60 -10.77 -19.26
C ILE A 727 -14.79 -9.35 -19.74
N VAL A 728 -16.04 -8.92 -19.87
CA VAL A 728 -16.39 -7.52 -20.14
C VAL A 728 -17.16 -7.00 -18.95
N LYS A 729 -16.70 -5.90 -18.37
CA LYS A 729 -17.37 -5.21 -17.27
C LYS A 729 -17.66 -3.78 -17.66
N PHE A 730 -18.89 -3.37 -17.43
CA PHE A 730 -19.32 -1.99 -17.59
C PHE A 730 -19.92 -1.49 -16.28
N ASN A 731 -19.50 -0.31 -15.83
CA ASN A 731 -20.12 0.36 -14.70
C ASN A 731 -20.47 1.80 -15.02
N ARG A 732 -21.45 2.33 -14.32
CA ARG A 732 -21.87 3.73 -14.41
C ARG A 732 -21.88 4.35 -13.02
N PHE A 733 -21.12 5.42 -12.86
CA PHE A 733 -21.13 6.21 -11.63
C PHE A 733 -22.13 7.35 -11.75
N VAL A 734 -23.02 7.47 -10.78
CA VAL A 734 -24.02 8.55 -10.68
C VAL A 734 -23.92 9.16 -9.28
N ARG A 735 -23.89 10.48 -9.19
CA ARG A 735 -23.85 11.23 -7.93
C ARG A 735 -25.02 12.19 -7.88
N PHE A 736 -25.76 12.17 -6.75
CA PHE A 736 -26.93 13.00 -6.49
C PHE A 736 -26.63 14.06 -5.43
#